data_53e8e5c937d11ab8fcc37b7925095be0
#
_entry.id   53e8e5c937d11ab8fcc37b7925095be0
#
_cell.length_a   1.000
_cell.length_b   1.000
_cell.length_c   1.000
_cell.angle_alpha   90.00
_cell.angle_beta   90.00
_cell.angle_gamma   90.00
#
_symmetry.space_group_name_H-M   'P 1'
#
loop_
_entity.id
_entity.type
_entity.pdbx_description
1 polymer ?
#
loop_
_entity_poly.entity_id
_entity_poly.type
_entity_poly.pdbx_seq_one_letter_code
_entity_poly.pdbx_strand_id
1 'polypeptide(L)'
;VALAAVAACFPCDCEKEISDVKRAVRWGLFTVLAVVFLLAAAVLEFMSQGKPQVDGQALLPGLEAEVTVYRDEDGAPHIFADNELDAYRALGYLHAQERLFQMTLTRLMVQGRLSEVLGDKPFHQGGMPGATTVDLDRFIRTVGFHRMSRNLIPHMQPDQLRHIAAYTEGINAYIRNAHELPPDITLLQKTSGYKLEPWSAADVLAMGRFIGWFLSANWDAELMRLDAIKTLGVERGWELLPRHKHDGPYIVPDEENPFAGMTEAHKPIQDNYLPPEMDLNAIPDDLFGALLDLHQAAVASTLPFTWPFASNNWAVAPQRSESGAAILANDPHLSHMLPSIFFQAHIKTKSGLAGQGEGIDAIGATFPGMPFIVLGHNRHVAWAATTTRADTQDLFIERQNPDNPAQYWDPTTNAWRDYGKHTETLRVGGGKHPKIVEFTVRTTRHGPVISDALPELAHTAPPIALSWAGMLPGLHIDMQGRMQFVGGHIAFLGLAHANSVDQMFGILEYMDTPVQNWVFADDQGHIGFFASGIYPMRNTACDGTLPARGDITTCDWMSVSDPYDFIGTYNPAQDRLSLLPQRVLPQAKDPKQGYLISANNQVMNEAKIPFVVSFDYMSWRAGRIEKLLASKPLLTADDNRSFQMDVYMLQAEQQVPLFLAAWEKYGDKNDAATARAAKILKQWDLRADTDSVAATIFHTAYRETMALTYRDDLPARLYRQVLNSNLLHNALNNAMVSGQSSFFDNTATPGAVENRDQILAAALAAAVRSLEKQLGPNVNKWTWGRVHKVSFTHPIGAAGFPLNLLFKDYSLPAPGSIGTVFCEYSAFADDGTFPVRSGPAFRHVVDMADVQGARMIIDTGQSGHPRSPHFFDQNAKWLSGQTNPMAMDLDAIKKSARHTLVFKPAPLPAPAAQPVQDPY
;
A
#
# COMPACT_ATOMS: atom_id res chain seq x y z
N VAL A 1 52.33 -53.62 -49.13
CA VAL A 1 51.64 -54.28 -50.26
C VAL A 1 50.10 -54.54 -49.86
N ALA A 2 49.55 -53.89 -48.83
CA ALA A 2 48.18 -54.06 -48.48
C ALA A 2 47.42 -52.76 -48.24
N LEU A 3 47.87 -51.66 -48.84
CA LEU A 3 47.20 -50.30 -48.63
C LEU A 3 46.93 -49.61 -50.00
N ALA A 4 47.04 -50.37 -51.10
CA ALA A 4 46.86 -49.80 -52.48
C ALA A 4 45.67 -50.39 -53.26
N ALA A 5 44.73 -51.16 -52.57
CA ALA A 5 43.63 -51.81 -53.29
C ALA A 5 42.21 -51.40 -52.77
N VAL A 6 42.11 -50.29 -52.07
CA VAL A 6 40.75 -49.76 -51.59
C VAL A 6 40.45 -48.36 -52.20
N ALA A 7 41.23 -47.87 -53.14
CA ALA A 7 41.05 -46.53 -53.73
C ALA A 7 40.40 -46.55 -55.16
N ALA A 8 39.58 -47.53 -55.44
CA ALA A 8 38.97 -47.59 -56.77
C ALA A 8 37.62 -48.19 -56.83
N CYS A 9 36.69 -47.67 -56.05
CA CYS A 9 35.22 -47.80 -56.22
C CYS A 9 34.54 -46.91 -55.24
N PHE A 10 34.17 -45.76 -55.64
CA PHE A 10 33.06 -44.91 -55.17
C PHE A 10 33.40 -43.40 -55.41
N PRO A 11 33.24 -42.89 -56.61
CA PRO A 11 33.26 -41.42 -56.77
C PRO A 11 31.92 -40.77 -57.21
N CYS A 12 30.79 -41.47 -57.34
CA CYS A 12 29.59 -40.84 -57.90
C CYS A 12 28.38 -40.67 -57.00
N ASP A 13 28.22 -41.44 -55.91
CA ASP A 13 27.02 -41.36 -55.08
C ASP A 13 27.20 -40.50 -53.83
N CYS A 14 28.37 -40.40 -53.26
CA CYS A 14 28.63 -39.62 -52.06
C CYS A 14 28.43 -38.10 -52.22
N GLU A 15 28.78 -37.55 -53.38
CA GLU A 15 28.56 -36.11 -53.58
C GLU A 15 27.09 -35.71 -53.75
N LYS A 16 26.31 -36.62 -54.35
CA LYS A 16 24.86 -36.46 -54.52
C LYS A 16 24.13 -36.63 -53.20
N GLU A 17 24.45 -37.63 -52.37
CA GLU A 17 23.93 -37.79 -51.02
C GLU A 17 24.29 -36.62 -50.11
N ILE A 18 25.55 -36.13 -50.15
CA ILE A 18 25.96 -34.94 -49.37
C ILE A 18 25.23 -33.67 -49.85
N SER A 19 24.98 -33.56 -51.17
CA SER A 19 24.18 -32.44 -51.71
C SER A 19 22.71 -32.51 -51.29
N ASP A 20 22.10 -33.67 -51.29
CA ASP A 20 20.73 -33.88 -50.88
C ASP A 20 20.52 -33.73 -49.37
N VAL A 21 21.49 -34.17 -48.55
CA VAL A 21 21.49 -33.91 -47.09
C VAL A 21 21.65 -32.41 -46.81
N LYS A 22 22.56 -31.70 -47.49
CA LYS A 22 22.70 -30.25 -47.36
C LYS A 22 21.43 -29.52 -47.80
N ARG A 23 20.76 -30.00 -48.84
CA ARG A 23 19.46 -29.43 -49.31
C ARG A 23 18.36 -29.69 -48.30
N ALA A 24 18.25 -30.90 -47.77
CA ALA A 24 17.28 -31.26 -46.71
C ALA A 24 17.50 -30.46 -45.42
N VAL A 25 18.78 -30.29 -45.02
CA VAL A 25 19.12 -29.45 -43.84
C VAL A 25 18.75 -27.97 -44.08
N ARG A 26 19.03 -27.44 -45.29
CA ARG A 26 18.60 -26.06 -45.63
C ARG A 26 17.07 -25.90 -45.64
N TRP A 27 16.34 -26.82 -46.19
CA TRP A 27 14.87 -26.79 -46.18
C TRP A 27 14.31 -26.97 -44.77
N GLY A 28 14.90 -27.87 -43.96
CA GLY A 28 14.56 -28.02 -42.55
C GLY A 28 14.81 -26.72 -41.78
N LEU A 29 15.98 -26.07 -41.96
CA LEU A 29 16.29 -24.79 -41.34
C LEU A 29 15.33 -23.68 -41.81
N PHE A 30 15.00 -23.65 -43.10
CA PHE A 30 14.05 -22.68 -43.67
C PHE A 30 12.62 -22.88 -43.09
N THR A 31 12.20 -24.13 -42.92
CA THR A 31 10.93 -24.48 -42.33
C THR A 31 10.87 -24.06 -40.84
N VAL A 32 11.92 -24.34 -40.09
CA VAL A 32 12.02 -23.92 -38.67
C VAL A 32 11.99 -22.39 -38.56
N LEU A 33 12.77 -21.68 -39.41
CA LEU A 33 12.76 -20.21 -39.43
C LEU A 33 11.38 -19.64 -39.80
N ALA A 34 10.70 -20.24 -40.77
CA ALA A 34 9.36 -19.85 -41.19
C ALA A 34 8.35 -20.07 -40.05
N VAL A 35 8.43 -21.19 -39.36
CA VAL A 35 7.58 -21.49 -38.18
C VAL A 35 7.85 -20.51 -37.06
N VAL A 36 9.14 -20.22 -36.77
CA VAL A 36 9.51 -19.23 -35.73
C VAL A 36 9.00 -17.84 -36.09
N PHE A 37 9.12 -17.46 -37.37
CA PHE A 37 8.62 -16.19 -37.87
C PHE A 37 7.10 -16.08 -37.75
N LEU A 38 6.36 -17.12 -38.12
CA LEU A 38 4.90 -17.17 -38.02
C LEU A 38 4.44 -17.13 -36.55
N LEU A 39 5.15 -17.84 -35.67
CA LEU A 39 4.89 -17.77 -34.22
C LEU A 39 5.17 -16.39 -33.67
N ALA A 40 6.27 -15.77 -34.04
CA ALA A 40 6.60 -14.40 -33.63
C ALA A 40 5.56 -13.40 -34.14
N ALA A 41 5.09 -13.53 -35.38
CA ALA A 41 4.04 -12.69 -35.94
C ALA A 41 2.71 -12.89 -35.20
N ALA A 42 2.33 -14.13 -34.90
CA ALA A 42 1.13 -14.42 -34.10
C ALA A 42 1.19 -13.88 -32.67
N VAL A 43 2.37 -13.95 -32.04
CA VAL A 43 2.61 -13.35 -30.72
C VAL A 43 2.52 -11.82 -30.80
N LEU A 44 3.11 -11.20 -31.81
CA LEU A 44 3.05 -9.74 -31.99
C LEU A 44 1.62 -9.27 -32.23
N GLU A 45 0.84 -9.99 -33.02
CA GLU A 45 -0.57 -9.72 -33.28
C GLU A 45 -1.37 -9.84 -31.98
N PHE A 46 -1.24 -10.95 -31.26
CA PHE A 46 -1.86 -11.16 -29.95
C PHE A 46 -1.53 -10.03 -28.98
N MET A 47 -0.24 -9.67 -28.85
CA MET A 47 0.20 -8.59 -27.95
C MET A 47 -0.22 -7.19 -28.42
N SER A 48 -0.78 -7.05 -29.62
CA SER A 48 -1.28 -5.79 -30.16
C SER A 48 -2.80 -5.64 -30.06
N GLN A 49 -3.51 -6.68 -29.61
CA GLN A 49 -4.95 -6.65 -29.43
C GLN A 49 -5.37 -5.66 -28.33
N GLY A 50 -6.54 -5.02 -28.50
CA GLY A 50 -7.11 -4.15 -27.49
C GLY A 50 -6.30 -2.90 -27.14
N LYS A 51 -5.47 -2.38 -28.09
CA LYS A 51 -4.77 -1.12 -27.87
C LYS A 51 -5.75 0.02 -27.59
N PRO A 52 -5.42 0.93 -26.65
CA PRO A 52 -6.24 2.10 -26.35
C PRO A 52 -6.50 2.96 -27.60
N GLN A 53 -7.77 3.32 -27.83
CA GLN A 53 -8.11 4.33 -28.82
C GLN A 53 -7.84 5.71 -28.23
N VAL A 54 -6.88 6.43 -28.76
CA VAL A 54 -6.46 7.73 -28.24
C VAL A 54 -6.87 8.91 -29.12
N ASP A 55 -7.28 8.65 -30.39
CA ASP A 55 -7.65 9.65 -31.37
C ASP A 55 -9.03 9.40 -31.98
N GLY A 56 -9.60 10.46 -32.55
CA GLY A 56 -10.83 10.41 -33.34
C GLY A 56 -12.10 10.53 -32.49
N GLN A 57 -13.10 9.72 -32.80
CA GLN A 57 -14.40 9.76 -32.11
C GLN A 57 -14.78 8.39 -31.60
N ALA A 58 -15.44 8.34 -30.44
CA ALA A 58 -16.03 7.15 -29.87
C ALA A 58 -17.45 7.45 -29.36
N LEU A 59 -18.33 6.47 -29.40
CA LEU A 59 -19.64 6.59 -28.80
C LEU A 59 -19.56 6.22 -27.32
N LEU A 60 -20.07 7.10 -26.46
CA LEU A 60 -20.18 6.84 -25.04
C LEU A 60 -21.64 7.00 -24.59
N PRO A 61 -22.35 5.89 -24.34
CA PRO A 61 -23.75 5.93 -23.94
C PRO A 61 -23.95 6.68 -22.63
N GLY A 62 -25.04 7.44 -22.54
CA GLY A 62 -25.42 8.15 -21.33
C GLY A 62 -24.80 9.53 -21.16
N LEU A 63 -23.98 10.00 -22.10
CA LEU A 63 -23.55 11.40 -22.14
C LEU A 63 -24.72 12.33 -22.49
N GLU A 64 -24.78 13.48 -21.81
CA GLU A 64 -25.70 14.57 -22.14
C GLU A 64 -25.11 15.47 -23.25
N ALA A 65 -23.77 15.67 -23.21
CA ALA A 65 -23.04 16.46 -24.19
C ALA A 65 -21.74 15.76 -24.64
N GLU A 66 -21.04 16.33 -25.63
CA GLU A 66 -19.75 15.82 -26.08
C GLU A 66 -18.69 16.04 -25.01
N VAL A 67 -17.82 15.02 -24.82
CA VAL A 67 -16.65 15.12 -23.96
C VAL A 67 -15.39 15.04 -24.80
N THR A 68 -14.51 16.05 -24.67
CA THR A 68 -13.24 16.08 -25.37
C THR A 68 -12.11 15.69 -24.42
N VAL A 69 -11.28 14.73 -24.84
CA VAL A 69 -10.10 14.26 -24.09
C VAL A 69 -8.85 14.57 -24.89
N TYR A 70 -8.01 15.44 -24.37
CA TYR A 70 -6.66 15.68 -24.87
C TYR A 70 -5.68 14.82 -24.10
N ARG A 71 -4.71 14.18 -24.76
CA ARG A 71 -3.62 13.49 -24.10
C ARG A 71 -2.31 14.22 -24.37
N ASP A 72 -1.57 14.49 -23.31
CA ASP A 72 -0.27 15.14 -23.40
C ASP A 72 0.85 14.17 -23.85
N GLU A 73 2.11 14.62 -23.75
CA GLU A 73 3.29 13.85 -24.17
C GLU A 73 3.51 12.59 -23.32
N ASP A 74 3.02 12.56 -22.08
CA ASP A 74 3.16 11.46 -21.13
C ASP A 74 1.91 10.57 -21.06
N GLY A 75 0.94 10.84 -21.96
CA GLY A 75 -0.31 10.10 -22.09
C GLY A 75 -1.38 10.43 -21.05
N ALA A 76 -1.16 11.44 -20.21
CA ALA A 76 -2.16 11.85 -19.22
C ALA A 76 -3.38 12.49 -19.91
N PRO A 77 -4.62 12.04 -19.59
CA PRO A 77 -5.81 12.60 -20.17
C PRO A 77 -6.25 13.89 -19.47
N HIS A 78 -6.59 14.89 -20.27
CA HIS A 78 -7.27 16.11 -19.87
C HIS A 78 -8.71 16.04 -20.38
N ILE A 79 -9.66 15.86 -19.47
CA ILE A 79 -11.08 15.61 -19.76
C ILE A 79 -11.86 16.93 -19.66
N PHE A 80 -12.45 17.35 -20.76
CA PHE A 80 -13.29 18.55 -20.84
C PHE A 80 -14.74 18.15 -21.11
N ALA A 81 -15.64 18.48 -20.19
CA ALA A 81 -17.06 18.16 -20.25
C ALA A 81 -17.93 19.36 -19.87
N ASP A 82 -19.21 19.33 -20.21
CA ASP A 82 -20.15 20.35 -19.81
C ASP A 82 -20.61 20.19 -18.35
N ASN A 83 -20.68 18.96 -17.86
CA ASN A 83 -21.07 18.62 -16.49
C ASN A 83 -20.20 17.51 -15.89
N GLU A 84 -20.24 17.34 -14.58
CA GLU A 84 -19.43 16.37 -13.86
C GLU A 84 -19.79 14.91 -14.16
N LEU A 85 -21.07 14.58 -14.37
CA LEU A 85 -21.47 13.20 -14.64
C LEU A 85 -20.87 12.70 -15.95
N ASP A 86 -20.85 13.55 -16.98
CA ASP A 86 -20.21 13.24 -18.24
C ASP A 86 -18.70 13.09 -18.10
N ALA A 87 -18.07 13.94 -17.29
CA ALA A 87 -16.63 13.86 -17.01
C ALA A 87 -16.27 12.54 -16.28
N TYR A 88 -17.02 12.16 -15.24
CA TYR A 88 -16.79 10.90 -14.52
C TYR A 88 -17.10 9.67 -15.36
N ARG A 89 -18.10 9.74 -16.24
CA ARG A 89 -18.38 8.68 -17.22
C ARG A 89 -17.21 8.50 -18.17
N ALA A 90 -16.64 9.59 -18.68
CA ALA A 90 -15.45 9.54 -19.52
C ALA A 90 -14.23 9.00 -18.76
N LEU A 91 -14.00 9.42 -17.49
CA LEU A 91 -12.92 8.89 -16.67
C LEU A 91 -13.06 7.38 -16.47
N GLY A 92 -14.28 6.87 -16.19
CA GLY A 92 -14.52 5.44 -16.04
C GLY A 92 -14.18 4.64 -17.32
N TYR A 93 -14.55 5.19 -18.49
CA TYR A 93 -14.17 4.60 -19.78
C TYR A 93 -12.65 4.57 -19.97
N LEU A 94 -11.95 5.68 -19.66
CA LEU A 94 -10.50 5.80 -19.82
C LEU A 94 -9.74 4.89 -18.85
N HIS A 95 -10.18 4.77 -17.59
CA HIS A 95 -9.61 3.81 -16.63
C HIS A 95 -9.75 2.38 -17.15
N ALA A 96 -10.93 1.99 -17.65
CA ALA A 96 -11.14 0.66 -18.22
C ALA A 96 -10.30 0.45 -19.47
N GLN A 97 -10.21 1.45 -20.35
CA GLN A 97 -9.40 1.36 -21.58
C GLN A 97 -7.91 1.11 -21.30
N GLU A 98 -7.37 1.74 -20.26
CA GLU A 98 -5.94 1.71 -19.94
C GLU A 98 -5.57 0.63 -18.92
N ARG A 99 -6.48 0.26 -18.00
CA ARG A 99 -6.16 -0.47 -16.78
C ARG A 99 -7.12 -1.64 -16.47
N LEU A 100 -7.87 -2.15 -17.46
CA LEU A 100 -8.92 -3.14 -17.23
C LEU A 100 -8.44 -4.39 -16.49
N PHE A 101 -7.24 -4.88 -16.81
CA PHE A 101 -6.67 -6.06 -16.13
C PHE A 101 -6.40 -5.78 -14.65
N GLN A 102 -5.71 -4.68 -14.34
CA GLN A 102 -5.45 -4.22 -12.97
C GLN A 102 -6.77 -4.08 -12.19
N MET A 103 -7.74 -3.38 -12.77
CA MET A 103 -9.06 -3.18 -12.17
C MET A 103 -9.79 -4.52 -11.91
N THR A 104 -9.74 -5.45 -12.88
CA THR A 104 -10.37 -6.77 -12.76
C THR A 104 -9.75 -7.60 -11.64
N LEU A 105 -8.41 -7.66 -11.54
CA LEU A 105 -7.75 -8.40 -10.46
C LEU A 105 -8.03 -7.78 -9.09
N THR A 106 -7.97 -6.46 -8.97
CA THR A 106 -8.28 -5.76 -7.71
C THR A 106 -9.72 -6.01 -7.29
N ARG A 107 -10.67 -5.94 -8.23
CA ARG A 107 -12.08 -6.25 -7.98
C ARG A 107 -12.25 -7.69 -7.46
N LEU A 108 -11.65 -8.68 -8.13
CA LEU A 108 -11.73 -10.09 -7.71
C LEU A 108 -11.12 -10.29 -6.31
N MET A 109 -10.02 -9.61 -6.00
CA MET A 109 -9.41 -9.65 -4.69
C MET A 109 -10.36 -9.10 -3.61
N VAL A 110 -10.90 -7.92 -3.84
CA VAL A 110 -11.81 -7.23 -2.89
C VAL A 110 -13.12 -8.01 -2.67
N GLN A 111 -13.53 -8.79 -3.67
CA GLN A 111 -14.68 -9.69 -3.58
C GLN A 111 -14.34 -11.05 -2.95
N GLY A 112 -13.06 -11.37 -2.67
CA GLY A 112 -12.61 -12.69 -2.24
C GLY A 112 -12.89 -13.76 -3.31
N ARG A 113 -12.41 -13.51 -4.53
CA ARG A 113 -12.64 -14.35 -5.73
C ARG A 113 -11.35 -14.63 -6.53
N LEU A 114 -10.18 -14.40 -5.95
CA LEU A 114 -8.92 -14.67 -6.65
C LEU A 114 -8.74 -16.14 -6.99
N SER A 115 -9.17 -17.04 -6.11
CA SER A 115 -9.11 -18.48 -6.35
C SER A 115 -9.95 -18.93 -7.54
N GLU A 116 -10.97 -18.15 -7.95
CA GLU A 116 -11.77 -18.42 -9.15
C GLU A 116 -10.91 -18.38 -10.42
N VAL A 117 -9.94 -17.46 -10.50
CA VAL A 117 -9.09 -17.29 -11.68
C VAL A 117 -7.72 -17.94 -11.56
N LEU A 118 -7.17 -18.01 -10.35
CA LEU A 118 -5.82 -18.55 -10.09
C LEU A 118 -5.82 -20.02 -9.65
N GLY A 119 -6.99 -20.55 -9.24
CA GLY A 119 -7.08 -21.84 -8.56
C GLY A 119 -6.54 -21.77 -7.13
N ASP A 120 -6.46 -22.91 -6.46
CA ASP A 120 -5.87 -23.03 -5.13
C ASP A 120 -4.34 -23.05 -5.25
N LYS A 121 -3.71 -21.90 -5.08
CA LYS A 121 -2.26 -21.71 -5.22
C LYS A 121 -1.66 -21.17 -3.93
N PRO A 122 -0.55 -21.74 -3.46
CA PRO A 122 0.18 -21.16 -2.34
C PRO A 122 0.81 -19.82 -2.76
N PHE A 123 0.80 -18.86 -1.87
CA PHE A 123 1.57 -17.64 -2.02
C PHE A 123 3.03 -17.92 -1.66
N HIS A 124 3.90 -17.97 -2.67
CA HIS A 124 5.33 -18.16 -2.46
C HIS A 124 6.02 -16.80 -2.39
N GLN A 125 6.28 -16.32 -1.17
CA GLN A 125 7.33 -15.32 -0.97
C GLN A 125 8.21 -15.76 0.21
N GLY A 126 9.52 -15.84 -0.05
CA GLY A 126 10.51 -16.12 1.00
C GLY A 126 10.54 -17.54 1.56
N GLY A 127 10.10 -18.55 0.79
CA GLY A 127 10.25 -19.97 1.18
C GLY A 127 9.32 -20.45 2.30
N MET A 128 8.29 -19.69 2.67
CA MET A 128 7.29 -20.12 3.64
C MET A 128 6.20 -20.97 2.97
N PRO A 129 5.84 -22.15 3.50
CA PRO A 129 4.56 -22.77 3.23
C PRO A 129 3.50 -21.88 3.90
N GLY A 130 2.86 -21.02 3.14
CA GLY A 130 1.94 -20.03 3.64
C GLY A 130 0.54 -20.25 3.15
N ALA A 131 -0.35 -19.34 3.50
CA ALA A 131 -1.73 -19.30 3.07
C ALA A 131 -1.86 -19.42 1.54
N THR A 132 -2.96 -19.99 1.12
CA THR A 132 -3.31 -20.15 -0.30
C THR A 132 -4.24 -19.04 -0.77
N THR A 133 -4.49 -18.97 -2.08
CA THR A 133 -5.51 -18.06 -2.65
C THR A 133 -6.89 -18.34 -2.07
N VAL A 134 -7.20 -19.56 -1.68
CA VAL A 134 -8.48 -19.92 -1.03
C VAL A 134 -8.55 -19.36 0.39
N ASP A 135 -7.46 -19.41 1.15
CA ASP A 135 -7.41 -18.85 2.50
C ASP A 135 -7.52 -17.32 2.47
N LEU A 136 -6.87 -16.66 1.50
CA LEU A 136 -7.03 -15.24 1.29
C LEU A 136 -8.48 -14.88 0.93
N ASP A 137 -9.12 -15.60 0.01
CA ASP A 137 -10.51 -15.35 -0.36
C ASP A 137 -11.45 -15.55 0.84
N ARG A 138 -11.21 -16.57 1.68
CA ARG A 138 -11.95 -16.76 2.93
C ARG A 138 -11.78 -15.56 3.86
N PHE A 139 -10.55 -15.08 4.06
CA PHE A 139 -10.26 -13.93 4.91
C PHE A 139 -10.96 -12.67 4.41
N ILE A 140 -10.83 -12.36 3.12
CA ILE A 140 -11.46 -11.19 2.50
C ILE A 140 -13.00 -11.23 2.65
N ARG A 141 -13.61 -12.41 2.47
CA ARG A 141 -15.06 -12.58 2.67
C ARG A 141 -15.46 -12.58 4.13
N THR A 142 -14.58 -13.01 5.03
CA THR A 142 -14.78 -12.90 6.47
C THR A 142 -14.79 -11.44 6.91
N VAL A 143 -13.83 -10.62 6.45
CA VAL A 143 -13.88 -9.16 6.69
C VAL A 143 -15.08 -8.52 6.00
N GLY A 144 -15.44 -8.96 4.78
CA GLY A 144 -16.70 -8.65 4.13
C GLY A 144 -16.80 -7.32 3.39
N PHE A 145 -15.71 -6.80 2.80
CA PHE A 145 -15.66 -5.50 2.11
C PHE A 145 -16.79 -5.30 1.09
N HIS A 146 -17.00 -6.28 0.22
CA HIS A 146 -18.04 -6.19 -0.82
C HIS A 146 -19.45 -6.32 -0.22
N ARG A 147 -19.65 -7.16 0.81
CA ARG A 147 -20.93 -7.29 1.53
C ARG A 147 -21.31 -5.99 2.19
N MET A 148 -20.42 -5.38 3.00
CA MET A 148 -20.67 -4.08 3.62
C MET A 148 -21.03 -3.01 2.59
N SER A 149 -20.34 -3.01 1.45
CA SER A 149 -20.59 -2.02 0.39
C SER A 149 -21.93 -2.21 -0.30
N ARG A 150 -22.38 -3.46 -0.54
CA ARG A 150 -23.74 -3.73 -1.05
C ARG A 150 -24.80 -3.30 -0.05
N ASN A 151 -24.62 -3.60 1.22
CA ASN A 151 -25.58 -3.25 2.28
C ASN A 151 -25.65 -1.74 2.51
N LEU A 152 -24.59 -0.99 2.21
CA LEU A 152 -24.58 0.48 2.30
C LEU A 152 -25.46 1.16 1.25
N ILE A 153 -25.51 0.64 0.01
CA ILE A 153 -26.16 1.30 -1.15
C ILE A 153 -27.62 1.70 -0.87
N PRO A 154 -28.51 0.85 -0.27
CA PRO A 154 -29.87 1.24 0.02
C PRO A 154 -30.03 2.42 0.97
N HIS A 155 -29.00 2.72 1.75
CA HIS A 155 -28.99 3.79 2.76
C HIS A 155 -28.38 5.09 2.25
N MET A 156 -27.76 5.06 1.06
CA MET A 156 -27.14 6.24 0.44
C MET A 156 -28.18 7.12 -0.24
N GLN A 157 -27.96 8.44 -0.20
CA GLN A 157 -28.82 9.37 -0.94
C GLN A 157 -28.60 9.22 -2.45
N PRO A 158 -29.65 9.39 -3.29
CA PRO A 158 -29.53 9.26 -4.74
C PRO A 158 -28.41 10.12 -5.35
N ASP A 159 -28.21 11.34 -4.89
CA ASP A 159 -27.18 12.25 -5.39
C ASP A 159 -25.77 11.75 -5.10
N GLN A 160 -25.57 11.06 -3.97
CA GLN A 160 -24.29 10.44 -3.62
C GLN A 160 -23.89 9.32 -4.57
N LEU A 161 -24.87 8.60 -5.11
CA LEU A 161 -24.66 7.49 -6.04
C LEU A 161 -24.44 7.93 -7.48
N ARG A 162 -24.88 9.14 -7.87
CA ARG A 162 -24.85 9.59 -9.27
C ARG A 162 -23.45 9.58 -9.89
N HIS A 163 -22.45 10.09 -9.18
CA HIS A 163 -21.06 10.11 -9.67
C HIS A 163 -20.51 8.70 -9.84
N ILE A 164 -20.75 7.83 -8.86
CA ILE A 164 -20.32 6.43 -8.91
C ILE A 164 -21.03 5.69 -10.05
N ALA A 165 -22.34 5.93 -10.24
CA ALA A 165 -23.10 5.34 -11.32
C ALA A 165 -22.57 5.78 -12.70
N ALA A 166 -22.35 7.08 -12.90
CA ALA A 166 -21.79 7.61 -14.12
C ALA A 166 -20.42 6.99 -14.44
N TYR A 167 -19.56 6.90 -13.44
CA TYR A 167 -18.24 6.28 -13.57
C TYR A 167 -18.32 4.79 -13.96
N THR A 168 -19.18 4.01 -13.28
CA THR A 168 -19.36 2.58 -13.61
C THR A 168 -20.02 2.37 -14.96
N GLU A 169 -20.91 3.26 -15.38
CA GLU A 169 -21.46 3.25 -16.73
C GLU A 169 -20.38 3.43 -17.82
N GLY A 170 -19.40 4.31 -17.55
CA GLY A 170 -18.24 4.50 -18.42
C GLY A 170 -17.39 3.23 -18.55
N ILE A 171 -17.04 2.58 -17.42
CA ILE A 171 -16.35 1.29 -17.42
C ILE A 171 -17.12 0.25 -18.24
N ASN A 172 -18.41 0.12 -17.96
CA ASN A 172 -19.28 -0.84 -18.62
C ASN A 172 -19.47 -0.56 -20.11
N ALA A 173 -19.43 0.72 -20.50
CA ALA A 173 -19.45 1.10 -21.90
C ALA A 173 -18.20 0.60 -22.63
N TYR A 174 -17.00 0.76 -22.04
CA TYR A 174 -15.79 0.21 -22.61
C TYR A 174 -15.86 -1.32 -22.73
N ILE A 175 -16.24 -2.03 -21.67
CA ILE A 175 -16.33 -3.51 -21.66
C ILE A 175 -17.26 -4.03 -22.76
N ARG A 176 -18.39 -3.33 -23.01
CA ARG A 176 -19.35 -3.72 -24.07
C ARG A 176 -18.87 -3.37 -25.46
N ASN A 177 -18.19 -2.25 -25.63
CA ASN A 177 -17.86 -1.70 -26.95
C ASN A 177 -16.48 -2.13 -27.45
N ALA A 178 -15.64 -2.72 -26.60
CA ALA A 178 -14.32 -3.19 -27.01
C ALA A 178 -14.44 -4.33 -28.03
N HIS A 179 -14.00 -4.06 -29.28
CA HIS A 179 -13.95 -5.08 -30.33
C HIS A 179 -12.94 -6.18 -30.00
N GLU A 180 -11.85 -5.80 -29.38
CA GLU A 180 -10.79 -6.67 -28.89
C GLU A 180 -10.42 -6.25 -27.48
N LEU A 181 -10.16 -7.23 -26.62
CA LEU A 181 -9.70 -7.01 -25.26
C LEU A 181 -8.17 -7.03 -25.20
N PRO A 182 -7.55 -6.32 -24.25
CA PRO A 182 -6.12 -6.39 -24.02
C PRO A 182 -5.61 -7.83 -23.82
N PRO A 183 -4.33 -8.12 -24.17
CA PRO A 183 -3.79 -9.48 -24.19
C PRO A 183 -3.82 -10.14 -22.81
N ASP A 184 -3.63 -9.39 -21.75
CA ASP A 184 -3.69 -9.85 -20.36
C ASP A 184 -5.11 -10.32 -19.96
N ILE A 185 -6.15 -9.55 -20.27
CA ILE A 185 -7.55 -9.95 -20.08
C ILE A 185 -7.89 -11.17 -20.95
N THR A 186 -7.47 -11.15 -22.21
CA THR A 186 -7.71 -12.26 -23.13
C THR A 186 -7.06 -13.55 -22.61
N LEU A 187 -5.85 -13.45 -22.05
CA LEU A 187 -5.14 -14.59 -21.45
C LEU A 187 -5.87 -15.06 -20.18
N LEU A 188 -6.26 -14.13 -19.29
CA LEU A 188 -7.04 -14.45 -18.09
C LEU A 188 -8.31 -15.24 -18.45
N GLN A 189 -9.09 -14.76 -19.42
CA GLN A 189 -10.31 -15.43 -19.86
C GLN A 189 -10.05 -16.82 -20.44
N LYS A 190 -9.01 -16.98 -21.28
CA LYS A 190 -8.69 -18.27 -21.92
C LYS A 190 -8.16 -19.30 -20.91
N THR A 191 -7.42 -18.87 -19.92
CA THR A 191 -6.79 -19.78 -18.94
C THR A 191 -7.73 -20.18 -17.81
N SER A 192 -8.56 -19.22 -17.31
CA SER A 192 -9.46 -19.46 -16.19
C SER A 192 -10.91 -19.71 -16.59
N GLY A 193 -11.32 -19.35 -17.83
CA GLY A 193 -12.72 -19.35 -18.23
C GLY A 193 -13.54 -18.20 -17.63
N TYR A 194 -12.89 -17.26 -16.94
CA TYR A 194 -13.53 -16.08 -16.36
C TYR A 194 -14.20 -15.23 -17.45
N LYS A 195 -15.37 -14.68 -17.16
CA LYS A 195 -16.06 -13.74 -18.03
C LYS A 195 -16.09 -12.37 -17.36
N LEU A 196 -15.74 -11.34 -18.10
CA LEU A 196 -15.88 -9.97 -17.61
C LEU A 196 -17.33 -9.69 -17.21
N GLU A 197 -17.51 -9.24 -16.01
CA GLU A 197 -18.80 -8.88 -15.42
C GLU A 197 -18.95 -7.36 -15.41
N PRO A 198 -20.17 -6.84 -15.50
CA PRO A 198 -20.42 -5.41 -15.34
C PRO A 198 -19.95 -4.92 -13.96
N TRP A 199 -19.41 -3.70 -13.92
CA TRP A 199 -19.08 -3.00 -12.68
C TRP A 199 -20.33 -2.39 -12.05
N SER A 200 -20.38 -2.38 -10.73
CA SER A 200 -21.45 -1.81 -9.91
C SER A 200 -20.92 -0.78 -8.93
N ALA A 201 -21.80 0.00 -8.31
CA ALA A 201 -21.44 0.91 -7.23
C ALA A 201 -20.81 0.17 -6.04
N ALA A 202 -21.25 -1.06 -5.76
CA ALA A 202 -20.66 -1.88 -4.70
C ALA A 202 -19.19 -2.18 -4.93
N ASP A 203 -18.76 -2.38 -6.17
CA ASP A 203 -17.36 -2.63 -6.52
C ASP A 203 -16.48 -1.41 -6.20
N VAL A 204 -16.95 -0.21 -6.58
CA VAL A 204 -16.23 1.05 -6.31
C VAL A 204 -16.11 1.32 -4.81
N LEU A 205 -17.22 1.18 -4.08
CA LEU A 205 -17.23 1.37 -2.62
C LEU A 205 -16.37 0.33 -1.90
N ALA A 206 -16.40 -0.91 -2.35
CA ALA A 206 -15.59 -1.99 -1.79
C ALA A 206 -14.10 -1.76 -2.01
N MET A 207 -13.71 -1.23 -3.17
CA MET A 207 -12.32 -0.83 -3.41
C MET A 207 -11.86 0.26 -2.45
N GLY A 208 -12.67 1.28 -2.22
CA GLY A 208 -12.37 2.34 -1.25
C GLY A 208 -12.17 1.79 0.16
N ARG A 209 -13.03 0.87 0.62
CA ARG A 209 -12.90 0.20 1.92
C ARG A 209 -11.66 -0.66 2.02
N PHE A 210 -11.36 -1.40 0.96
CA PHE A 210 -10.18 -2.25 0.90
C PHE A 210 -8.88 -1.42 0.97
N ILE A 211 -8.81 -0.29 0.26
CA ILE A 211 -7.71 0.67 0.38
C ILE A 211 -7.64 1.21 1.82
N GLY A 212 -8.80 1.57 2.40
CA GLY A 212 -8.89 2.01 3.79
C GLY A 212 -8.38 0.97 4.78
N TRP A 213 -8.70 -0.30 4.58
CA TRP A 213 -8.18 -1.40 5.36
C TRP A 213 -6.65 -1.45 5.33
N PHE A 214 -6.06 -1.48 4.14
CA PHE A 214 -4.60 -1.59 4.01
C PHE A 214 -3.86 -0.37 4.57
N LEU A 215 -4.43 0.83 4.44
CA LEU A 215 -3.80 2.05 4.95
C LEU A 215 -3.97 2.24 6.47
N SER A 216 -4.80 1.42 7.14
CA SER A 216 -5.06 1.50 8.58
C SER A 216 -4.95 0.15 9.31
N ALA A 217 -4.48 -0.91 8.66
CA ALA A 217 -4.33 -2.22 9.29
C ALA A 217 -3.24 -2.19 10.38
N ASN A 218 -3.60 -2.67 11.58
CA ASN A 218 -2.69 -2.75 12.73
C ASN A 218 -2.92 -3.98 13.63
N TRP A 219 -3.95 -4.77 13.37
CA TRP A 219 -4.26 -5.97 14.15
C TRP A 219 -3.14 -7.01 14.19
N ASP A 220 -2.28 -7.05 13.18
CA ASP A 220 -1.10 -7.90 13.14
C ASP A 220 -0.07 -7.51 14.21
N ALA A 221 0.07 -6.23 14.53
CA ALA A 221 0.95 -5.75 15.60
C ALA A 221 0.50 -6.24 16.98
N GLU A 222 -0.83 -6.29 17.23
CA GLU A 222 -1.38 -6.85 18.46
C GLU A 222 -1.04 -8.33 18.60
N LEU A 223 -1.23 -9.12 17.52
CA LEU A 223 -0.89 -10.54 17.53
C LEU A 223 0.61 -10.79 17.68
N MET A 224 1.46 -10.01 17.00
CA MET A 224 2.92 -10.13 17.14
C MET A 224 3.36 -9.86 18.58
N ARG A 225 2.81 -8.83 19.24
CA ARG A 225 3.12 -8.53 20.65
C ARG A 225 2.65 -9.63 21.58
N LEU A 226 1.42 -10.11 21.40
CA LEU A 226 0.89 -11.17 22.24
C LEU A 226 1.68 -12.48 22.07
N ASP A 227 2.09 -12.83 20.85
CA ASP A 227 2.96 -13.98 20.58
C ASP A 227 4.35 -13.82 21.20
N ALA A 228 4.93 -12.61 21.12
CA ALA A 228 6.20 -12.29 21.77
C ALA A 228 6.10 -12.40 23.30
N ILE A 229 5.03 -11.86 23.90
CA ILE A 229 4.78 -11.96 25.35
C ILE A 229 4.58 -13.41 25.78
N LYS A 230 3.82 -14.18 25.02
CA LYS A 230 3.59 -15.61 25.30
C LYS A 230 4.90 -16.41 25.23
N THR A 231 5.76 -16.08 24.25
CA THR A 231 7.02 -16.81 24.00
C THR A 231 8.13 -16.44 25.00
N LEU A 232 8.25 -15.15 25.35
CA LEU A 232 9.40 -14.58 26.07
C LEU A 232 9.06 -14.13 27.50
N GLY A 233 7.80 -14.10 27.86
CA GLY A 233 7.29 -13.42 29.05
C GLY A 233 7.04 -11.92 28.81
N VAL A 234 6.32 -11.29 29.74
CA VAL A 234 5.80 -9.93 29.59
C VAL A 234 6.91 -8.91 29.37
N GLU A 235 7.96 -8.93 30.19
CA GLU A 235 9.05 -7.95 30.15
C GLU A 235 9.84 -8.00 28.84
N ARG A 236 10.31 -9.17 28.43
CA ARG A 236 11.08 -9.35 27.20
C ARG A 236 10.21 -9.22 25.94
N GLY A 237 8.92 -9.59 26.02
CA GLY A 237 7.99 -9.40 24.91
C GLY A 237 7.78 -7.92 24.58
N TRP A 238 7.65 -7.07 25.60
CA TRP A 238 7.57 -5.61 25.42
C TRP A 238 8.89 -4.97 25.02
N GLU A 239 10.02 -5.50 25.47
CA GLU A 239 11.34 -5.06 25.01
C GLU A 239 11.54 -5.34 23.52
N LEU A 240 11.09 -6.52 23.05
CA LEU A 240 11.19 -6.92 21.64
C LEU A 240 10.31 -6.06 20.73
N LEU A 241 9.07 -5.79 21.15
CA LEU A 241 8.06 -5.06 20.36
C LEU A 241 7.48 -3.89 21.19
N PRO A 242 8.29 -2.85 21.43
CA PRO A 242 7.96 -1.79 22.36
C PRO A 242 6.73 -1.01 21.92
N ARG A 243 6.12 -0.33 22.88
CA ARG A 243 5.20 0.75 22.61
C ARG A 243 5.93 1.87 21.90
N HIS A 244 5.12 2.75 21.39
CA HIS A 244 5.55 3.98 20.75
C HIS A 244 6.50 4.82 21.66
N LYS A 245 7.51 5.42 21.05
CA LYS A 245 8.41 6.34 21.70
C LYS A 245 8.07 7.79 21.30
N HIS A 246 7.86 8.63 22.30
CA HIS A 246 7.50 10.04 22.11
C HIS A 246 8.74 10.91 21.90
N ASP A 247 9.37 10.83 20.72
CA ASP A 247 10.65 11.50 20.43
C ASP A 247 10.57 12.57 19.31
N GLY A 248 9.35 12.89 18.80
CA GLY A 248 9.14 13.92 17.77
C GLY A 248 10.02 13.77 16.51
N PRO A 249 9.97 14.66 15.53
CA PRO A 249 9.08 15.83 15.47
C PRO A 249 7.61 15.45 15.34
N TYR A 250 6.74 16.23 15.95
CA TYR A 250 5.29 16.09 15.83
C TYR A 250 4.77 16.87 14.63
N ILE A 251 3.67 16.39 14.01
CA ILE A 251 3.03 17.11 12.91
C ILE A 251 2.30 18.35 13.45
N VAL A 252 1.52 18.17 14.53
CA VAL A 252 0.81 19.25 15.24
C VAL A 252 1.68 19.72 16.39
N PRO A 253 2.13 21.00 16.41
CA PRO A 253 2.88 21.57 17.51
C PRO A 253 2.11 21.50 18.84
N ASP A 254 2.83 21.38 19.97
CA ASP A 254 2.22 21.27 21.30
C ASP A 254 1.28 22.45 21.62
N GLU A 255 1.59 23.65 21.17
CA GLU A 255 0.77 24.84 21.38
C GLU A 255 -0.54 24.86 20.59
N GLU A 256 -0.65 24.08 19.53
CA GLU A 256 -1.81 23.95 18.67
C GLU A 256 -2.59 22.66 18.96
N ASN A 257 -2.13 21.87 19.90
CA ASN A 257 -2.75 20.62 20.29
C ASN A 257 -4.13 20.91 20.91
N PRO A 258 -5.25 20.46 20.28
CA PRO A 258 -6.60 20.74 20.75
C PRO A 258 -6.88 20.13 22.14
N PHE A 259 -6.03 19.25 22.62
CA PHE A 259 -6.13 18.55 23.88
C PHE A 259 -5.12 19.04 24.93
N ALA A 260 -4.35 20.08 24.66
CA ALA A 260 -3.30 20.57 25.57
C ALA A 260 -3.78 20.92 27.00
N GLY A 261 -5.09 21.10 27.18
CA GLY A 261 -5.73 21.34 28.49
C GLY A 261 -6.26 20.09 29.23
N MET A 262 -6.18 18.89 28.62
CA MET A 262 -6.79 17.66 29.17
C MET A 262 -5.80 16.82 30.00
N THR A 263 -4.92 17.46 30.77
CA THR A 263 -3.70 16.87 31.35
C THR A 263 -3.89 15.86 32.49
N GLU A 264 -5.11 15.57 32.98
CA GLU A 264 -5.28 14.72 34.18
C GLU A 264 -5.95 13.35 33.94
N ALA A 265 -6.50 13.09 32.79
CA ALA A 265 -7.37 11.92 32.61
C ALA A 265 -6.64 10.62 32.22
N HIS A 266 -5.42 10.68 31.67
CA HIS A 266 -4.85 9.52 31.02
C HIS A 266 -3.38 9.34 31.37
N LYS A 267 -3.11 8.50 32.38
CA LYS A 267 -1.74 8.01 32.60
C LYS A 267 -1.41 7.01 31.50
N PRO A 268 -0.23 7.11 30.84
CA PRO A 268 0.22 6.08 29.90
C PRO A 268 0.17 4.70 30.54
N ILE A 269 -0.33 3.71 29.81
CA ILE A 269 -0.26 2.32 30.26
C ILE A 269 1.22 1.93 30.32
N GLN A 270 1.65 1.26 31.37
CA GLN A 270 3.06 0.91 31.57
C GLN A 270 3.52 -0.15 30.57
N ASP A 271 4.81 -0.13 30.23
CA ASP A 271 5.45 -1.07 29.26
C ASP A 271 5.48 -2.55 29.70
N ASN A 272 4.90 -2.88 30.84
CA ASN A 272 4.77 -4.25 31.35
C ASN A 272 3.30 -4.69 31.48
N TYR A 273 2.39 -4.04 30.74
CA TYR A 273 0.96 -4.33 30.79
C TYR A 273 0.64 -5.66 30.10
N LEU A 274 -0.15 -6.48 30.76
CA LEU A 274 -0.89 -7.59 30.19
C LEU A 274 -2.36 -7.41 30.62
N PRO A 275 -3.35 -7.58 29.73
CA PRO A 275 -4.76 -7.49 30.14
C PRO A 275 -5.03 -8.41 31.34
N PRO A 276 -5.70 -7.91 32.41
CA PRO A 276 -5.95 -8.70 33.61
C PRO A 276 -6.67 -10.01 33.25
N GLU A 277 -6.26 -11.11 33.88
CA GLU A 277 -6.87 -12.42 33.74
C GLU A 277 -6.87 -13.03 32.32
N MET A 278 -5.96 -12.59 31.44
CA MET A 278 -5.76 -13.25 30.14
C MET A 278 -4.98 -14.55 30.34
N ASP A 279 -5.62 -15.69 30.08
CA ASP A 279 -4.95 -16.99 30.08
C ASP A 279 -4.27 -17.25 28.74
N LEU A 280 -2.98 -16.90 28.64
CA LEU A 280 -2.17 -17.12 27.45
C LEU A 280 -2.02 -18.61 27.10
N ASN A 281 -2.18 -19.53 28.07
CA ASN A 281 -2.06 -20.97 27.81
C ASN A 281 -3.30 -21.54 27.13
N ALA A 282 -4.44 -20.86 27.24
CA ALA A 282 -5.67 -21.25 26.55
C ALA A 282 -5.62 -20.99 25.02
N ILE A 283 -4.63 -20.25 24.54
CA ILE A 283 -4.47 -19.88 23.14
C ILE A 283 -3.43 -20.81 22.50
N PRO A 284 -3.78 -21.59 21.45
CA PRO A 284 -2.82 -22.45 20.76
C PRO A 284 -1.66 -21.67 20.12
N ASP A 285 -0.44 -22.19 20.19
CA ASP A 285 0.75 -21.54 19.62
C ASP A 285 0.65 -21.33 18.10
N ASP A 286 -0.05 -22.21 17.40
CA ASP A 286 -0.19 -22.15 15.95
C ASP A 286 -1.18 -21.08 15.47
N LEU A 287 -2.10 -20.61 16.33
CA LEU A 287 -3.15 -19.68 15.93
C LEU A 287 -2.57 -18.32 15.50
N PHE A 288 -1.70 -17.74 16.31
CA PHE A 288 -1.09 -16.45 15.98
C PHE A 288 -0.24 -16.55 14.72
N GLY A 289 0.55 -17.63 14.64
CA GLY A 289 1.37 -17.90 13.45
C GLY A 289 0.55 -17.98 12.19
N ALA A 290 -0.53 -18.74 12.18
CA ALA A 290 -1.37 -18.94 11.01
C ALA A 290 -2.11 -17.66 10.59
N LEU A 291 -2.61 -16.86 11.54
CA LEU A 291 -3.24 -15.57 11.24
C LEU A 291 -2.21 -14.56 10.70
N LEU A 292 -1.01 -14.50 11.26
CA LEU A 292 0.06 -13.65 10.77
C LEU A 292 0.57 -14.10 9.38
N ASP A 293 0.67 -15.40 9.14
CA ASP A 293 1.02 -15.95 7.82
C ASP A 293 -0.06 -15.61 6.77
N LEU A 294 -1.33 -15.66 7.15
CA LEU A 294 -2.45 -15.22 6.30
C LEU A 294 -2.37 -13.71 6.00
N HIS A 295 -2.09 -12.89 7.02
CA HIS A 295 -1.87 -11.45 6.84
C HIS A 295 -0.69 -11.19 5.89
N GLN A 296 0.45 -11.85 6.12
CA GLN A 296 1.63 -11.71 5.27
C GLN A 296 1.37 -12.18 3.84
N ALA A 297 0.59 -13.24 3.64
CA ALA A 297 0.20 -13.70 2.31
C ALA A 297 -0.69 -12.67 1.59
N ALA A 298 -1.63 -12.05 2.31
CA ALA A 298 -2.44 -10.96 1.77
C ALA A 298 -1.58 -9.77 1.34
N VAL A 299 -0.57 -9.44 2.14
CA VAL A 299 0.39 -8.35 1.92
C VAL A 299 1.41 -8.69 0.83
N ALA A 300 1.85 -9.95 0.77
CA ALA A 300 2.88 -10.41 -0.17
C ALA A 300 2.34 -10.73 -1.57
N SER A 301 1.02 -10.78 -1.74
CA SER A 301 0.44 -10.97 -3.07
C SER A 301 0.94 -9.85 -3.99
N THR A 302 1.35 -10.19 -5.22
CA THR A 302 1.79 -9.24 -6.24
C THR A 302 0.66 -8.29 -6.71
N LEU A 303 -0.28 -8.05 -5.84
CA LEU A 303 -1.49 -7.29 -6.05
C LEU A 303 -1.28 -5.85 -5.54
N PRO A 304 -2.11 -4.90 -5.97
CA PRO A 304 -1.83 -3.46 -5.91
C PRO A 304 -1.56 -2.85 -4.54
N PHE A 305 -1.63 -3.58 -3.46
CA PHE A 305 -1.52 -2.99 -2.12
C PHE A 305 -0.69 -3.88 -1.20
N THR A 306 0.62 -3.97 -1.44
CA THR A 306 1.53 -4.67 -0.54
C THR A 306 2.11 -3.73 0.51
N TRP A 307 2.30 -4.22 1.72
CA TRP A 307 2.96 -3.58 2.85
C TRP A 307 4.49 -3.59 2.69
N PRO A 308 5.27 -2.65 3.25
CA PRO A 308 4.88 -1.54 4.12
C PRO A 308 4.57 -0.26 3.34
N PHE A 309 3.60 0.53 3.82
CA PHE A 309 3.29 1.83 3.28
C PHE A 309 4.01 2.92 4.07
N ALA A 310 4.67 3.82 3.37
CA ALA A 310 5.21 5.05 3.90
C ALA A 310 4.73 6.20 3.02
N SER A 311 4.98 7.43 3.38
CA SER A 311 4.71 8.59 2.51
C SER A 311 5.40 9.81 3.08
N ASN A 312 5.61 10.83 2.26
CA ASN A 312 5.94 12.17 2.75
C ASN A 312 4.94 13.17 2.18
N ASN A 313 4.59 14.15 2.98
CA ASN A 313 4.08 15.42 2.50
C ASN A 313 4.53 16.56 3.41
N TRP A 314 4.58 17.73 2.85
CA TRP A 314 4.81 18.96 3.62
C TRP A 314 4.23 20.15 2.89
N ALA A 315 3.86 21.17 3.68
CA ALA A 315 3.47 22.46 3.19
C ALA A 315 4.39 23.54 3.78
N VAL A 316 4.73 24.53 2.95
CA VAL A 316 5.54 25.69 3.30
C VAL A 316 4.67 26.92 3.22
N ALA A 317 4.62 27.73 4.29
CA ALA A 317 3.83 28.94 4.34
C ALA A 317 4.50 30.09 3.54
N PRO A 318 3.74 31.13 3.11
CA PRO A 318 4.22 32.22 2.27
C PRO A 318 5.48 32.94 2.77
N GLN A 319 5.61 33.10 4.09
CA GLN A 319 6.77 33.76 4.68
C GLN A 319 8.08 32.97 4.57
N ARG A 320 7.99 31.70 4.17
CA ARG A 320 9.11 30.77 3.95
C ARG A 320 9.31 30.42 2.47
N SER A 321 8.49 30.99 1.58
CA SER A 321 8.52 30.78 0.13
C SER A 321 9.09 31.97 -0.60
N GLU A 322 9.89 31.75 -1.65
CA GLU A 322 10.43 32.80 -2.52
C GLU A 322 9.33 33.48 -3.37
N SER A 323 8.30 32.68 -3.76
CA SER A 323 7.14 33.20 -4.50
C SER A 323 6.20 34.07 -3.66
N GLY A 324 6.32 34.02 -2.33
CA GLY A 324 5.41 34.69 -1.41
C GLY A 324 4.05 34.02 -1.29
N ALA A 325 3.88 32.81 -1.85
CA ALA A 325 2.69 31.99 -1.73
C ALA A 325 3.01 30.65 -1.06
N ALA A 326 2.00 29.89 -0.68
CA ALA A 326 2.20 28.58 -0.08
C ALA A 326 2.72 27.55 -1.12
N ILE A 327 3.59 26.62 -0.69
CA ILE A 327 4.07 25.49 -1.52
C ILE A 327 3.69 24.19 -0.85
N LEU A 328 3.15 23.24 -1.64
CA LEU A 328 2.85 21.90 -1.18
C LEU A 328 3.68 20.87 -1.96
N ALA A 329 4.23 19.89 -1.25
CA ALA A 329 4.92 18.73 -1.82
C ALA A 329 4.35 17.42 -1.26
N ASN A 330 4.25 16.39 -2.10
CA ASN A 330 3.78 15.05 -1.72
C ASN A 330 4.46 13.94 -2.51
N ASP A 331 4.78 12.86 -1.84
CA ASP A 331 5.26 11.60 -2.41
C ASP A 331 4.75 10.39 -1.59
N PRO A 332 3.58 9.84 -1.94
CA PRO A 332 3.06 8.62 -1.32
C PRO A 332 3.91 7.42 -1.71
N HIS A 333 4.41 6.69 -0.70
CA HIS A 333 5.22 5.49 -0.90
C HIS A 333 4.33 4.25 -0.81
N LEU A 334 4.02 3.71 -1.96
CA LEU A 334 3.21 2.51 -2.12
C LEU A 334 4.00 1.43 -2.87
N SER A 335 3.40 0.27 -3.08
CA SER A 335 4.04 -0.80 -3.85
C SER A 335 4.32 -0.38 -5.27
N HIS A 336 5.52 -0.66 -5.74
CA HIS A 336 5.87 -0.49 -7.14
C HIS A 336 5.26 -1.62 -7.96
N MET A 337 4.44 -1.25 -8.92
CA MET A 337 3.65 -2.17 -9.72
C MET A 337 3.75 -1.83 -11.20
N LEU A 338 3.43 -2.81 -12.04
CA LEU A 338 3.27 -2.63 -13.46
C LEU A 338 1.90 -3.17 -13.91
N PRO A 339 0.98 -2.30 -14.28
CA PRO A 339 1.08 -0.83 -14.32
C PRO A 339 1.07 -0.17 -12.93
N SER A 340 1.43 1.13 -12.85
CA SER A 340 1.41 1.93 -11.62
C SER A 340 0.06 1.83 -10.89
N ILE A 341 0.10 1.94 -9.57
CA ILE A 341 -1.13 2.03 -8.76
C ILE A 341 -1.92 3.31 -9.08
N PHE A 342 -1.23 4.40 -9.41
CA PHE A 342 -1.84 5.67 -9.77
C PHE A 342 -2.05 5.82 -11.28
N PHE A 343 -3.06 6.61 -11.61
CA PHE A 343 -3.36 7.09 -12.95
C PHE A 343 -3.52 8.60 -12.91
N GLN A 344 -2.77 9.35 -13.71
CA GLN A 344 -2.81 10.80 -13.78
C GLN A 344 -4.02 11.23 -14.61
N ALA A 345 -4.77 12.24 -14.14
CA ALA A 345 -5.90 12.80 -14.88
C ALA A 345 -6.12 14.28 -14.54
N HIS A 346 -6.59 15.03 -15.52
CA HIS A 346 -7.15 16.37 -15.35
C HIS A 346 -8.62 16.34 -15.74
N ILE A 347 -9.48 16.88 -14.89
CA ILE A 347 -10.93 16.96 -15.10
C ILE A 347 -11.34 18.42 -15.04
N LYS A 348 -11.96 18.93 -16.12
CA LYS A 348 -12.53 20.26 -16.19
C LYS A 348 -13.96 20.22 -16.68
N THR A 349 -14.87 20.79 -15.92
CA THR A 349 -16.28 20.90 -16.26
C THR A 349 -16.77 22.34 -16.22
N LYS A 350 -17.84 22.67 -16.96
CA LYS A 350 -18.43 24.00 -16.95
C LYS A 350 -19.40 24.18 -15.78
N SER A 351 -20.03 23.11 -15.34
CA SER A 351 -21.00 23.09 -14.26
C SER A 351 -20.80 21.87 -13.36
N GLY A 352 -21.29 21.97 -12.13
CA GLY A 352 -21.28 20.89 -11.16
C GLY A 352 -22.28 19.78 -11.45
N LEU A 353 -22.68 19.08 -10.41
CA LEU A 353 -23.60 17.95 -10.45
C LEU A 353 -24.94 18.35 -11.09
N ALA A 354 -25.38 17.58 -12.06
CA ALA A 354 -26.65 17.81 -12.81
C ALA A 354 -26.77 19.22 -13.38
N GLY A 355 -25.65 19.85 -13.76
CA GLY A 355 -25.66 21.18 -14.37
C GLY A 355 -25.87 22.33 -13.37
N GLN A 356 -25.80 22.09 -12.08
CA GLN A 356 -25.97 23.09 -11.02
C GLN A 356 -24.62 23.42 -10.33
N GLY A 357 -24.45 24.69 -9.98
CA GLY A 357 -23.24 25.16 -9.33
C GLY A 357 -22.03 25.27 -10.26
N GLU A 358 -20.89 25.65 -9.69
CA GLU A 358 -19.62 25.69 -10.40
C GLU A 358 -19.09 24.27 -10.68
N GLY A 359 -18.46 24.09 -11.85
CA GLY A 359 -17.81 22.86 -12.21
C GLY A 359 -16.44 22.70 -11.52
N ILE A 360 -15.84 21.54 -11.71
CA ILE A 360 -14.49 21.26 -11.22
C ILE A 360 -13.43 21.64 -12.26
N ASP A 361 -12.25 22.00 -11.80
CA ASP A 361 -11.03 22.18 -12.59
C ASP A 361 -9.87 21.65 -11.75
N ALA A 362 -9.65 20.32 -11.77
CA ALA A 362 -8.73 19.63 -10.86
C ALA A 362 -7.84 18.63 -11.59
N ILE A 363 -6.57 18.56 -11.20
CA ILE A 363 -5.55 17.68 -11.79
C ILE A 363 -4.77 16.94 -10.70
N GLY A 364 -4.41 15.69 -10.97
CA GLY A 364 -3.61 14.89 -10.04
C GLY A 364 -3.68 13.39 -10.30
N ALA A 365 -3.52 12.62 -9.22
CA ALA A 365 -3.56 11.17 -9.23
C ALA A 365 -4.94 10.63 -8.88
N THR A 366 -5.38 9.62 -9.63
CA THR A 366 -6.58 8.82 -9.38
C THR A 366 -6.18 7.37 -9.14
N PHE A 367 -7.08 6.56 -8.55
CA PHE A 367 -6.96 5.10 -8.52
C PHE A 367 -7.87 4.49 -9.59
N PRO A 368 -7.36 3.69 -10.55
CA PRO A 368 -8.21 2.94 -11.47
C PRO A 368 -9.21 2.05 -10.72
N GLY A 369 -10.50 2.32 -10.91
CA GLY A 369 -11.60 1.71 -10.16
C GLY A 369 -12.32 2.68 -9.21
N MET A 370 -11.82 3.92 -9.05
CA MET A 370 -12.43 4.98 -8.24
C MET A 370 -12.52 6.29 -9.03
N PRO A 371 -13.62 7.09 -8.90
CA PRO A 371 -13.86 8.28 -9.73
C PRO A 371 -13.19 9.58 -9.20
N PHE A 372 -12.22 9.52 -8.25
CA PHE A 372 -11.76 10.70 -7.54
C PHE A 372 -10.31 11.07 -7.88
N ILE A 373 -10.00 12.37 -7.94
CA ILE A 373 -8.63 12.87 -7.83
C ILE A 373 -8.27 12.84 -6.34
N VAL A 374 -7.54 11.79 -5.94
CA VAL A 374 -7.24 11.54 -4.53
C VAL A 374 -6.10 12.42 -4.01
N LEU A 375 -5.15 12.77 -4.87
CA LEU A 375 -4.00 13.65 -4.57
C LEU A 375 -3.80 14.61 -5.74
N GLY A 376 -3.61 15.88 -5.49
CA GLY A 376 -3.45 16.86 -6.56
C GLY A 376 -3.77 18.29 -6.15
N HIS A 377 -4.28 19.06 -7.10
CA HIS A 377 -4.74 20.43 -6.86
C HIS A 377 -5.86 20.83 -7.81
N ASN A 378 -6.62 21.84 -7.43
CA ASN A 378 -7.46 22.64 -8.30
C ASN A 378 -6.83 24.06 -8.47
N ARG A 379 -7.61 25.06 -8.85
CA ARG A 379 -7.11 26.44 -9.02
C ARG A 379 -6.78 27.13 -7.68
N HIS A 380 -7.39 26.67 -6.59
CA HIS A 380 -7.41 27.37 -5.31
C HIS A 380 -6.71 26.61 -4.19
N VAL A 381 -6.74 25.28 -4.23
CA VAL A 381 -6.24 24.42 -3.16
C VAL A 381 -5.43 23.28 -3.73
N ALA A 382 -4.28 22.98 -3.11
CA ALA A 382 -3.51 21.76 -3.29
C ALA A 382 -3.68 20.84 -2.07
N TRP A 383 -3.77 19.52 -2.28
CA TRP A 383 -3.96 18.56 -1.21
C TRP A 383 -3.07 17.33 -1.36
N ALA A 384 -2.62 16.81 -0.23
CA ALA A 384 -1.68 15.72 -0.09
C ALA A 384 -2.07 14.85 1.09
N ALA A 385 -1.80 13.54 1.02
CA ALA A 385 -2.10 12.63 2.10
C ALA A 385 -0.92 11.71 2.42
N THR A 386 -0.78 11.36 3.71
CA THR A 386 0.05 10.26 4.20
C THR A 386 -0.77 9.39 5.13
N THR A 387 -0.43 8.10 5.26
CA THR A 387 -1.13 7.27 6.24
C THR A 387 -0.80 7.72 7.68
N THR A 388 -1.85 7.83 8.50
CA THR A 388 -1.73 8.22 9.93
C THR A 388 -1.16 7.09 10.77
N ARG A 389 -1.39 5.81 10.38
CA ARG A 389 -1.13 4.65 11.22
C ARG A 389 -1.91 4.65 12.52
N ALA A 390 -3.07 5.29 12.50
CA ALA A 390 -3.96 5.29 13.65
C ALA A 390 -4.45 3.89 13.96
N ASP A 391 -4.59 3.62 15.24
CA ASP A 391 -5.13 2.39 15.77
C ASP A 391 -6.66 2.40 15.66
N THR A 392 -7.16 1.80 14.59
CA THR A 392 -8.60 1.75 14.26
C THR A 392 -9.13 0.33 14.16
N GLN A 393 -8.33 -0.64 14.57
CA GLN A 393 -8.66 -2.06 14.57
C GLN A 393 -8.25 -2.66 15.91
N ASP A 394 -9.13 -3.43 16.52
CA ASP A 394 -8.83 -4.20 17.72
C ASP A 394 -9.30 -5.64 17.56
N LEU A 395 -8.54 -6.54 18.13
CA LEU A 395 -8.89 -7.95 18.24
C LEU A 395 -9.53 -8.25 19.60
N PHE A 396 -10.60 -9.03 19.58
CA PHE A 396 -11.30 -9.50 20.77
C PHE A 396 -11.26 -11.01 20.84
N ILE A 397 -10.67 -11.55 21.93
CA ILE A 397 -10.66 -12.99 22.21
C ILE A 397 -11.98 -13.33 22.90
N GLU A 398 -12.87 -13.98 22.16
CA GLU A 398 -14.22 -14.29 22.61
C GLU A 398 -14.25 -15.53 23.50
N ARG A 399 -15.10 -15.52 24.50
CA ARG A 399 -15.37 -16.69 25.34
C ARG A 399 -16.47 -17.53 24.74
N GLN A 400 -16.10 -18.67 24.15
CA GLN A 400 -17.06 -19.63 23.59
C GLN A 400 -17.70 -20.44 24.69
N ASN A 401 -18.99 -20.76 24.53
CA ASN A 401 -19.71 -21.65 25.44
C ASN A 401 -19.17 -23.09 25.32
N PRO A 402 -18.60 -23.68 26.41
CA PRO A 402 -18.04 -25.02 26.37
C PRO A 402 -19.09 -26.12 26.12
N ASP A 403 -20.34 -25.88 26.49
CA ASP A 403 -21.46 -26.83 26.31
C ASP A 403 -22.18 -26.66 24.96
N ASN A 404 -22.07 -25.48 24.35
CA ASN A 404 -22.69 -25.17 23.06
C ASN A 404 -21.77 -24.27 22.21
N PRO A 405 -20.96 -24.81 21.32
CA PRO A 405 -20.01 -24.04 20.50
C PRO A 405 -20.67 -23.10 19.49
N ALA A 406 -21.99 -23.07 19.39
CA ALA A 406 -22.74 -22.08 18.62
C ALA A 406 -22.97 -20.76 19.37
N GLN A 407 -22.49 -20.61 20.61
CA GLN A 407 -22.71 -19.47 21.47
C GLN A 407 -21.39 -18.88 22.01
N TYR A 408 -21.42 -17.57 22.27
CA TYR A 408 -20.36 -16.85 22.97
C TYR A 408 -20.94 -16.10 24.17
N TRP A 409 -20.09 -15.72 25.13
CA TRP A 409 -20.52 -14.95 26.31
C TRP A 409 -20.69 -13.49 25.95
N ASP A 410 -21.87 -12.95 26.20
CA ASP A 410 -22.17 -11.53 26.06
C ASP A 410 -22.26 -10.86 27.44
N PRO A 411 -21.23 -10.10 27.87
CA PRO A 411 -21.20 -9.46 29.17
C PRO A 411 -22.23 -8.31 29.31
N THR A 412 -22.74 -7.77 28.20
CA THR A 412 -23.78 -6.70 28.25
C THR A 412 -25.10 -7.23 28.70
N THR A 413 -25.41 -8.47 28.38
CA THR A 413 -26.66 -9.16 28.82
C THR A 413 -26.40 -10.18 29.93
N ASN A 414 -25.13 -10.41 30.29
CA ASN A 414 -24.68 -11.43 31.24
C ASN A 414 -25.24 -12.83 30.90
N ALA A 415 -25.17 -13.20 29.60
CA ALA A 415 -25.76 -14.43 29.09
C ALA A 415 -24.99 -14.97 27.88
N TRP A 416 -25.20 -16.28 27.58
CA TRP A 416 -24.77 -16.88 26.36
C TRP A 416 -25.64 -16.41 25.19
N ARG A 417 -24.99 -15.92 24.12
CA ARG A 417 -25.62 -15.42 22.89
C ARG A 417 -25.21 -16.28 21.72
N ASP A 418 -26.15 -16.57 20.83
CA ASP A 418 -25.81 -17.23 19.56
C ASP A 418 -24.94 -16.32 18.68
N TYR A 419 -23.92 -16.91 18.00
CA TYR A 419 -23.20 -16.20 16.93
C TYR A 419 -24.15 -15.83 15.80
N GLY A 420 -24.01 -14.61 15.26
CA GLY A 420 -24.47 -14.33 13.91
C GLY A 420 -23.74 -15.27 12.91
N LYS A 421 -24.41 -15.71 11.85
CA LYS A 421 -23.84 -16.67 10.90
C LYS A 421 -24.14 -16.29 9.46
N HIS A 422 -23.11 -16.32 8.62
CA HIS A 422 -23.22 -16.16 7.18
C HIS A 422 -22.52 -17.34 6.49
N THR A 423 -23.20 -17.98 5.55
CA THR A 423 -22.58 -19.01 4.72
C THR A 423 -22.03 -18.35 3.45
N GLU A 424 -20.78 -18.62 3.16
CA GLU A 424 -20.08 -18.16 1.97
C GLU A 424 -19.74 -19.33 1.08
N THR A 425 -19.75 -19.08 -0.24
CA THR A 425 -19.44 -20.06 -1.26
C THR A 425 -18.31 -19.55 -2.14
N LEU A 426 -17.18 -20.24 -2.20
CA LEU A 426 -16.06 -19.95 -3.08
C LEU A 426 -16.09 -20.89 -4.28
N ARG A 427 -15.81 -20.32 -5.45
CA ARG A 427 -15.53 -21.08 -6.67
C ARG A 427 -14.03 -21.12 -6.88
N VAL A 428 -13.43 -22.29 -6.84
CA VAL A 428 -11.98 -22.47 -6.92
C VAL A 428 -11.61 -23.09 -8.27
N GLY A 429 -10.78 -22.39 -9.03
CA GLY A 429 -10.46 -22.75 -10.40
C GLY A 429 -11.57 -22.40 -11.37
N GLY A 430 -11.16 -22.03 -12.59
CA GLY A 430 -12.09 -21.70 -13.67
C GLY A 430 -12.60 -22.92 -14.43
N GLY A 431 -13.35 -22.64 -15.52
CA GLY A 431 -13.83 -23.66 -16.43
C GLY A 431 -15.22 -24.20 -16.11
N LYS A 432 -15.56 -25.36 -16.68
CA LYS A 432 -16.93 -25.94 -16.60
C LYS A 432 -17.23 -26.62 -15.25
N HIS A 433 -16.21 -26.96 -14.47
CA HIS A 433 -16.33 -27.72 -13.22
C HIS A 433 -15.41 -27.15 -12.13
N PRO A 434 -15.70 -25.95 -11.61
CA PRO A 434 -14.95 -25.39 -10.49
C PRO A 434 -15.16 -26.23 -9.23
N LYS A 435 -14.15 -26.33 -8.37
CA LYS A 435 -14.33 -26.85 -7.01
C LYS A 435 -15.14 -25.82 -6.21
N ILE A 436 -16.19 -26.27 -5.55
CA ILE A 436 -16.99 -25.43 -4.66
C ILE A 436 -16.50 -25.67 -3.23
N VAL A 437 -16.23 -24.57 -2.53
CA VAL A 437 -15.86 -24.56 -1.10
C VAL A 437 -16.87 -23.71 -0.36
N GLU A 438 -17.61 -24.33 0.55
CA GLU A 438 -18.53 -23.63 1.43
C GLU A 438 -17.89 -23.48 2.80
N PHE A 439 -18.08 -22.32 3.46
CA PHE A 439 -17.67 -22.08 4.82
C PHE A 439 -18.62 -21.10 5.50
N THR A 440 -18.64 -21.14 6.84
CA THR A 440 -19.48 -20.26 7.65
C THR A 440 -18.61 -19.23 8.36
N VAL A 441 -18.97 -17.98 8.23
CA VAL A 441 -18.41 -16.87 8.99
C VAL A 441 -19.30 -16.62 10.19
N ARG A 442 -18.74 -16.66 11.39
CA ARG A 442 -19.41 -16.26 12.62
C ARG A 442 -19.19 -14.77 12.87
N THR A 443 -20.16 -14.12 13.48
CA THR A 443 -20.04 -12.74 13.99
C THR A 443 -20.41 -12.67 15.46
N THR A 444 -19.73 -11.77 16.17
CA THR A 444 -20.05 -11.37 17.55
C THR A 444 -20.45 -9.90 17.58
N ARG A 445 -20.74 -9.37 18.73
CA ARG A 445 -20.96 -7.93 18.92
C ARG A 445 -19.74 -7.06 18.59
N HIS A 446 -18.53 -7.63 18.58
CA HIS A 446 -17.31 -6.93 18.23
C HIS A 446 -16.98 -6.99 16.72
N GLY A 447 -17.66 -7.85 15.96
CA GLY A 447 -17.44 -7.97 14.53
C GLY A 447 -17.29 -9.42 14.06
N PRO A 448 -16.74 -9.63 12.83
CA PRO A 448 -16.51 -10.95 12.28
C PRO A 448 -15.41 -11.70 13.03
N VAL A 449 -15.59 -13.01 13.20
CA VAL A 449 -14.61 -13.92 13.79
C VAL A 449 -13.57 -14.26 12.71
N ILE A 450 -12.44 -13.54 12.70
CA ILE A 450 -11.40 -13.70 11.65
C ILE A 450 -10.67 -15.04 11.73
N SER A 451 -10.63 -15.68 12.89
CA SER A 451 -10.10 -17.05 13.03
C SER A 451 -10.88 -18.11 12.24
N ASP A 452 -12.12 -17.81 11.83
CA ASP A 452 -12.93 -18.72 10.97
C ASP A 452 -12.41 -18.78 9.52
N ALA A 453 -11.56 -17.85 9.13
CA ALA A 453 -10.86 -17.92 7.82
C ALA A 453 -9.88 -19.12 7.75
N LEU A 454 -9.51 -19.69 8.92
CA LEU A 454 -8.60 -20.82 9.07
C LEU A 454 -9.38 -22.03 9.63
N PRO A 455 -10.06 -22.83 8.80
CA PRO A 455 -10.96 -23.89 9.27
C PRO A 455 -10.30 -24.94 10.16
N GLU A 456 -9.01 -25.21 9.96
CA GLU A 456 -8.26 -26.19 10.75
C GLU A 456 -8.13 -25.76 12.22
N LEU A 457 -8.15 -24.44 12.49
CA LEU A 457 -8.01 -23.86 13.82
C LEU A 457 -9.32 -23.39 14.42
N ALA A 458 -10.36 -23.20 13.61
CA ALA A 458 -11.65 -22.63 14.03
C ALA A 458 -12.37 -23.43 15.13
N HIS A 459 -12.03 -24.71 15.31
CA HIS A 459 -12.63 -25.61 16.30
C HIS A 459 -11.75 -25.85 17.54
N THR A 460 -10.45 -25.51 17.46
CA THR A 460 -9.47 -25.81 18.51
C THR A 460 -8.96 -24.59 19.25
N ALA A 461 -9.23 -23.41 18.72
CA ALA A 461 -8.78 -22.14 19.25
C ALA A 461 -9.94 -21.25 19.72
N PRO A 462 -9.72 -20.36 20.69
CA PRO A 462 -10.72 -19.35 21.04
C PRO A 462 -11.04 -18.49 19.82
N PRO A 463 -12.32 -18.15 19.59
CA PRO A 463 -12.69 -17.28 18.48
C PRO A 463 -12.07 -15.89 18.65
N ILE A 464 -11.44 -15.37 17.59
CA ILE A 464 -10.89 -14.01 17.55
C ILE A 464 -11.77 -13.17 16.65
N ALA A 465 -12.49 -12.22 17.24
CA ALA A 465 -13.30 -11.23 16.52
C ALA A 465 -12.52 -9.96 16.23
N LEU A 466 -12.85 -9.30 15.14
CA LEU A 466 -12.23 -8.06 14.69
C LEU A 466 -13.22 -6.91 14.79
N SER A 467 -12.88 -5.89 15.57
CA SER A 467 -13.50 -4.57 15.49
C SER A 467 -12.68 -3.68 14.57
N TRP A 468 -13.31 -3.05 13.61
CA TRP A 468 -12.66 -2.12 12.69
C TRP A 468 -13.54 -0.90 12.41
N ALA A 469 -13.00 0.31 12.60
CA ALA A 469 -13.73 1.55 12.37
C ALA A 469 -14.27 1.69 10.93
N GLY A 470 -13.62 1.06 9.96
CA GLY A 470 -14.11 1.00 8.57
C GLY A 470 -15.38 0.15 8.36
N MET A 471 -15.88 -0.54 9.39
CA MET A 471 -17.21 -1.18 9.41
C MET A 471 -18.35 -0.19 9.68
N LEU A 472 -18.01 1.07 10.00
CA LEU A 472 -18.93 2.15 10.31
C LEU A 472 -19.02 3.16 9.13
N PRO A 473 -19.64 2.77 7.99
CA PRO A 473 -19.54 3.57 6.77
C PRO A 473 -20.27 4.89 6.86
N GLY A 474 -19.60 5.97 6.53
CA GLY A 474 -20.16 7.31 6.44
C GLY A 474 -20.60 7.89 7.75
N LEU A 475 -20.12 7.35 8.86
CA LEU A 475 -20.47 7.84 10.18
C LEU A 475 -19.76 9.17 10.47
N HIS A 476 -20.53 10.19 10.80
CA HIS A 476 -20.07 11.47 11.32
C HIS A 476 -20.64 11.68 12.74
N ILE A 477 -19.78 12.07 13.66
CA ILE A 477 -20.15 12.32 15.07
C ILE A 477 -19.91 13.80 15.38
N ASP A 478 -20.97 14.52 15.76
CA ASP A 478 -20.85 15.92 16.15
C ASP A 478 -20.36 16.10 17.60
N MET A 479 -20.11 17.36 17.99
CA MET A 479 -19.64 17.73 19.34
C MET A 479 -20.60 17.38 20.48
N GLN A 480 -21.85 17.07 20.16
CA GLN A 480 -22.87 16.62 21.11
C GLN A 480 -23.00 15.09 21.14
N GLY A 481 -22.14 14.38 20.40
CA GLY A 481 -22.17 12.92 20.29
C GLY A 481 -23.32 12.40 19.41
N ARG A 482 -23.95 13.26 18.60
CA ARG A 482 -25.01 12.84 17.68
C ARG A 482 -24.39 12.25 16.42
N MET A 483 -24.88 11.11 16.02
CA MET A 483 -24.44 10.37 14.84
C MET A 483 -25.25 10.76 13.61
N GLN A 484 -24.56 11.00 12.51
CA GLN A 484 -25.11 11.23 11.19
C GLN A 484 -24.45 10.29 10.20
N PHE A 485 -25.21 9.78 9.22
CA PHE A 485 -24.70 8.91 8.17
C PHE A 485 -24.66 9.69 6.85
N VAL A 486 -23.47 10.11 6.43
CA VAL A 486 -23.28 11.02 5.29
C VAL A 486 -22.57 10.34 4.13
N GLY A 487 -21.82 9.28 4.35
CA GLY A 487 -21.02 8.57 3.35
C GLY A 487 -19.67 9.24 3.08
N GLY A 488 -18.57 8.59 3.49
CA GLY A 488 -17.21 9.17 3.42
C GLY A 488 -16.70 9.48 2.00
N HIS A 489 -17.24 8.84 0.96
CA HIS A 489 -16.89 9.15 -0.44
C HIS A 489 -17.27 10.59 -0.86
N ILE A 490 -18.19 11.26 -0.16
CA ILE A 490 -18.52 12.67 -0.38
C ILE A 490 -17.32 13.57 -0.10
N ALA A 491 -16.51 13.23 0.90
CA ALA A 491 -15.31 13.99 1.18
C ALA A 491 -14.34 13.98 -0.02
N PHE A 492 -14.13 12.82 -0.66
CA PHE A 492 -13.29 12.75 -1.86
C PHE A 492 -13.83 13.56 -3.04
N LEU A 493 -15.14 13.59 -3.24
CA LEU A 493 -15.75 14.47 -4.24
C LEU A 493 -15.55 15.95 -3.87
N GLY A 494 -15.72 16.28 -2.59
CA GLY A 494 -15.55 17.63 -2.07
C GLY A 494 -14.15 18.21 -2.25
N LEU A 495 -13.09 17.40 -2.24
CA LEU A 495 -11.71 17.88 -2.41
C LEU A 495 -11.56 18.70 -3.71
N ALA A 496 -12.12 18.23 -4.81
CA ALA A 496 -12.04 18.91 -6.10
C ALA A 496 -12.79 20.27 -6.14
N HIS A 497 -13.72 20.49 -5.22
CA HIS A 497 -14.54 21.71 -5.10
C HIS A 497 -14.03 22.68 -4.03
N ALA A 498 -13.06 22.32 -3.22
CA ALA A 498 -12.52 23.17 -2.16
C ALA A 498 -11.88 24.45 -2.73
N ASN A 499 -12.18 25.61 -2.14
CA ASN A 499 -11.65 26.91 -2.54
C ASN A 499 -10.77 27.56 -1.46
N SER A 500 -10.61 26.91 -0.31
CA SER A 500 -9.76 27.41 0.78
C SER A 500 -9.39 26.29 1.76
N VAL A 501 -8.36 26.54 2.53
CA VAL A 501 -7.95 25.69 3.68
C VAL A 501 -9.11 25.51 4.67
N ASP A 502 -9.93 26.53 4.92
CA ASP A 502 -11.07 26.42 5.84
C ASP A 502 -12.16 25.47 5.31
N GLN A 503 -12.40 25.47 4.00
CA GLN A 503 -13.32 24.50 3.40
C GLN A 503 -12.76 23.07 3.46
N MET A 504 -11.43 22.91 3.30
CA MET A 504 -10.80 21.59 3.43
C MET A 504 -11.04 20.98 4.81
N PHE A 505 -10.94 21.73 5.91
CA PHE A 505 -11.28 21.23 7.23
C PHE A 505 -12.71 20.71 7.29
N GLY A 506 -13.69 21.50 6.80
CA GLY A 506 -15.10 21.10 6.80
C GLY A 506 -15.38 19.86 5.93
N ILE A 507 -14.69 19.70 4.80
CA ILE A 507 -14.84 18.53 3.92
C ILE A 507 -14.25 17.27 4.59
N LEU A 508 -13.07 17.39 5.19
CA LEU A 508 -12.34 16.28 5.78
C LEU A 508 -12.97 15.77 7.08
N GLU A 509 -13.82 16.56 7.75
CA GLU A 509 -14.67 16.08 8.88
C GLU A 509 -15.58 14.91 8.47
N TYR A 510 -15.96 14.80 7.18
CA TYR A 510 -16.81 13.72 6.66
C TYR A 510 -16.04 12.50 6.13
N MET A 511 -14.71 12.51 6.21
CA MET A 511 -13.89 11.36 5.82
C MET A 511 -14.01 10.26 6.89
N ASP A 512 -14.48 9.07 6.51
CA ASP A 512 -14.61 7.92 7.41
C ASP A 512 -13.39 6.99 7.35
N THR A 513 -13.02 6.57 6.16
CA THR A 513 -11.89 5.68 5.87
C THR A 513 -11.36 5.95 4.45
N PRO A 514 -10.04 5.88 4.22
CA PRO A 514 -8.95 5.60 5.16
C PRO A 514 -8.69 6.71 6.17
N VAL A 515 -8.15 6.37 7.34
CA VAL A 515 -7.59 7.37 8.26
C VAL A 515 -6.30 7.93 7.67
N GLN A 516 -6.23 9.26 7.49
CA GLN A 516 -5.14 9.90 6.76
C GLN A 516 -4.70 11.21 7.42
N ASN A 517 -3.40 11.49 7.30
CA ASN A 517 -2.82 12.79 7.55
C ASN A 517 -2.91 13.63 6.28
N TRP A 518 -3.84 14.55 6.24
CA TRP A 518 -3.99 15.49 5.13
C TRP A 518 -3.18 16.76 5.39
N VAL A 519 -2.36 17.15 4.42
CA VAL A 519 -1.69 18.44 4.36
C VAL A 519 -2.20 19.15 3.12
N PHE A 520 -2.54 20.43 3.27
CA PHE A 520 -3.14 21.21 2.20
C PHE A 520 -2.70 22.68 2.27
N ALA A 521 -2.76 23.37 1.11
CA ALA A 521 -2.36 24.75 0.96
C ALA A 521 -3.28 25.46 -0.01
N ASP A 522 -3.55 26.76 0.19
CA ASP A 522 -4.42 27.53 -0.69
C ASP A 522 -3.74 28.78 -1.29
N ASP A 523 -4.42 29.38 -2.28
CA ASP A 523 -4.01 30.61 -2.97
C ASP A 523 -4.16 31.88 -2.13
N GLN A 524 -4.78 31.76 -0.93
CA GLN A 524 -4.90 32.83 0.05
C GLN A 524 -3.69 32.89 1.00
N GLY A 525 -2.80 31.91 0.89
CA GLY A 525 -1.57 31.83 1.65
C GLY A 525 -1.68 31.03 2.94
N HIS A 526 -2.73 30.26 3.12
CA HIS A 526 -2.89 29.39 4.27
C HIS A 526 -2.35 27.99 4.00
N ILE A 527 -1.82 27.36 5.05
CA ILE A 527 -1.47 25.93 5.09
C ILE A 527 -2.24 25.23 6.21
N GLY A 528 -2.66 23.99 5.98
CA GLY A 528 -3.45 23.23 6.94
C GLY A 528 -3.02 21.77 7.06
N PHE A 529 -3.30 21.20 8.23
CA PHE A 529 -3.19 19.77 8.53
C PHE A 529 -4.46 19.27 9.21
N PHE A 530 -4.90 18.09 8.82
CA PHE A 530 -6.03 17.41 9.46
C PHE A 530 -5.85 15.89 9.45
N ALA A 531 -5.93 15.25 10.63
CA ALA A 531 -5.93 13.79 10.76
C ALA A 531 -7.36 13.25 10.63
N SER A 532 -7.81 12.99 9.38
CA SER A 532 -9.20 12.58 9.13
C SER A 532 -9.44 11.10 9.42
N GLY A 533 -10.71 10.76 9.68
CA GLY A 533 -11.17 9.38 9.82
C GLY A 533 -12.06 9.15 11.04
N ILE A 534 -12.42 7.89 11.27
CA ILE A 534 -13.13 7.44 12.46
C ILE A 534 -12.12 6.86 13.45
N TYR A 535 -12.06 7.43 14.65
CA TYR A 535 -11.09 7.03 15.69
C TYR A 535 -11.81 6.48 16.92
N PRO A 536 -11.45 5.26 17.38
CA PRO A 536 -11.92 4.71 18.63
C PRO A 536 -11.50 5.56 19.83
N MET A 537 -12.44 5.78 20.75
CA MET A 537 -12.14 6.35 22.06
C MET A 537 -12.08 5.22 23.07
N ARG A 538 -10.88 4.73 23.38
CA ARG A 538 -10.64 3.58 24.24
C ARG A 538 -10.58 3.96 25.71
N ASN A 539 -10.84 2.97 26.56
CA ASN A 539 -10.57 3.08 27.99
C ASN A 539 -9.07 3.02 28.27
N THR A 540 -8.61 3.73 29.33
CA THR A 540 -7.20 3.71 29.75
C THR A 540 -6.67 2.34 30.16
N ALA A 541 -7.55 1.37 30.43
CA ALA A 541 -7.16 -0.02 30.70
C ALA A 541 -6.89 -0.83 29.41
N CYS A 542 -7.24 -0.30 28.21
CA CYS A 542 -7.16 -1.01 26.94
C CYS A 542 -6.78 -0.01 25.85
N ASP A 543 -5.54 0.05 25.51
CA ASP A 543 -5.01 1.02 24.53
C ASP A 543 -4.93 0.51 23.09
N GLY A 544 -5.42 -0.70 22.80
CA GLY A 544 -5.40 -1.30 21.46
C GLY A 544 -4.04 -1.89 21.05
N THR A 545 -3.05 -1.91 21.94
CA THR A 545 -1.74 -2.48 21.60
C THR A 545 -1.67 -3.99 21.74
N LEU A 546 -2.63 -4.59 22.43
CA LEU A 546 -2.80 -6.04 22.61
C LEU A 546 -4.26 -6.41 22.39
N PRO A 547 -4.55 -7.65 21.92
CA PRO A 547 -5.92 -8.15 21.85
C PRO A 547 -6.65 -8.03 23.18
N ALA A 548 -7.92 -7.63 23.14
CA ALA A 548 -8.77 -7.47 24.31
C ALA A 548 -9.57 -8.74 24.60
N ARG A 549 -10.07 -8.87 25.84
CA ARG A 549 -11.05 -9.90 26.22
C ARG A 549 -12.45 -9.54 25.74
N GLY A 550 -13.10 -10.43 24.99
CA GLY A 550 -14.47 -10.24 24.49
C GLY A 550 -15.55 -10.50 25.52
N ASP A 551 -15.21 -11.11 26.67
CA ASP A 551 -16.16 -11.44 27.74
C ASP A 551 -16.30 -10.37 28.82
N ILE A 552 -15.71 -9.17 28.61
CA ILE A 552 -15.87 -7.98 29.46
C ILE A 552 -16.18 -6.76 28.60
N THR A 553 -16.71 -5.69 29.19
CA THR A 553 -17.10 -4.46 28.46
C THR A 553 -16.08 -3.33 28.56
N THR A 554 -15.01 -3.52 29.35
CA THR A 554 -14.04 -2.45 29.64
C THR A 554 -13.33 -1.93 28.41
N CYS A 555 -13.09 -2.81 27.41
CA CYS A 555 -12.36 -2.48 26.18
C CYS A 555 -13.28 -2.18 24.98
N ASP A 556 -14.59 -2.25 25.16
CA ASP A 556 -15.54 -2.06 24.08
C ASP A 556 -15.60 -0.62 23.62
N TRP A 557 -15.15 -0.34 22.41
CA TRP A 557 -15.42 0.91 21.71
C TRP A 557 -16.44 0.72 20.57
N MET A 558 -16.59 -0.50 20.09
CA MET A 558 -17.60 -0.91 19.12
C MET A 558 -18.30 -2.18 19.61
N SER A 559 -19.62 -2.12 19.76
CA SER A 559 -20.47 -3.27 20.04
C SER A 559 -21.75 -3.10 19.23
N VAL A 560 -21.90 -3.89 18.17
CA VAL A 560 -22.94 -3.71 17.15
C VAL A 560 -23.71 -5.00 16.88
N SER A 561 -24.97 -4.84 16.45
CA SER A 561 -25.85 -5.97 16.18
C SER A 561 -25.46 -6.74 14.93
N ASP A 562 -25.13 -6.05 13.83
CA ASP A 562 -24.60 -6.63 12.60
C ASP A 562 -23.47 -5.75 12.03
N PRO A 563 -22.22 -6.22 12.03
CA PRO A 563 -21.08 -5.45 11.53
C PRO A 563 -21.09 -5.26 10.01
N TYR A 564 -21.85 -6.06 9.27
CA TYR A 564 -21.92 -5.96 7.80
C TYR A 564 -23.06 -5.06 7.32
N ASP A 565 -24.06 -4.81 8.16
CA ASP A 565 -25.17 -3.91 7.86
C ASP A 565 -25.43 -2.95 9.04
N PHE A 566 -24.38 -2.27 9.47
CA PHE A 566 -24.43 -1.38 10.63
C PHE A 566 -25.55 -0.34 10.51
N ILE A 567 -25.65 0.37 9.37
CA ILE A 567 -26.66 1.43 9.19
C ILE A 567 -28.06 0.86 9.21
N GLY A 568 -28.30 -0.29 8.57
CA GLY A 568 -29.62 -0.92 8.48
C GLY A 568 -30.11 -1.55 9.80
N THR A 569 -29.17 -1.93 10.68
CA THR A 569 -29.48 -2.64 11.93
C THR A 569 -29.22 -1.83 13.20
N TYR A 570 -28.62 -0.63 13.10
CA TYR A 570 -28.23 0.17 14.24
C TYR A 570 -29.41 0.46 15.18
N ASN A 571 -29.23 0.05 16.43
CA ASN A 571 -30.20 0.27 17.49
C ASN A 571 -29.52 0.88 18.74
N PRO A 572 -29.71 2.18 19.02
CA PRO A 572 -29.06 2.86 20.15
C PRO A 572 -29.40 2.30 21.54
N ALA A 573 -30.43 1.45 21.65
CA ALA A 573 -30.73 0.75 22.90
C ALA A 573 -29.83 -0.50 23.10
N GLN A 574 -29.24 -1.04 22.06
CA GLN A 574 -28.44 -2.27 22.09
C GLN A 574 -27.00 -2.03 21.65
N ASP A 575 -26.82 -1.19 20.63
CA ASP A 575 -25.51 -0.92 20.03
C ASP A 575 -24.79 0.21 20.77
N ARG A 576 -23.49 0.07 20.92
CA ARG A 576 -22.65 1.05 21.63
C ARG A 576 -21.44 1.39 20.77
N LEU A 577 -21.18 2.68 20.64
CA LEU A 577 -19.99 3.22 20.00
C LEU A 577 -19.34 4.24 20.93
N SER A 578 -18.04 4.13 21.12
CA SER A 578 -17.20 5.08 21.83
C SER A 578 -16.13 5.60 20.84
N LEU A 579 -16.42 6.74 20.23
CA LEU A 579 -15.64 7.29 19.13
C LEU A 579 -15.35 8.77 19.39
N LEU A 580 -14.23 9.25 18.86
CA LEU A 580 -13.91 10.67 18.91
C LEU A 580 -14.76 11.45 17.90
N PRO A 581 -15.36 12.58 18.26
CA PRO A 581 -15.99 13.50 17.30
C PRO A 581 -14.96 13.98 16.28
N GLN A 582 -15.29 13.96 14.98
CA GLN A 582 -14.33 14.32 13.93
C GLN A 582 -13.76 15.73 14.09
N ARG A 583 -14.57 16.68 14.55
CA ARG A 583 -14.16 18.08 14.72
C ARG A 583 -13.04 18.31 15.73
N VAL A 584 -12.83 17.38 16.67
CA VAL A 584 -11.75 17.48 17.67
C VAL A 584 -10.50 16.69 17.28
N LEU A 585 -10.49 16.07 16.09
CA LEU A 585 -9.33 15.34 15.62
C LEU A 585 -8.12 16.27 15.45
N PRO A 586 -6.89 15.74 15.53
CA PRO A 586 -5.69 16.53 15.42
C PRO A 586 -5.67 17.38 14.14
N GLN A 587 -5.45 18.67 14.30
CA GLN A 587 -5.44 19.63 13.21
C GLN A 587 -4.53 20.80 13.54
N ALA A 588 -4.01 21.46 12.51
CA ALA A 588 -3.21 22.68 12.63
C ALA A 588 -3.45 23.59 11.42
N LYS A 589 -3.47 24.90 11.65
CA LYS A 589 -3.56 25.91 10.61
C LYS A 589 -2.50 26.98 10.82
N ASP A 590 -1.71 27.28 9.79
CA ASP A 590 -0.70 28.35 9.79
C ASP A 590 0.25 28.34 11.00
N PRO A 591 0.94 27.21 11.30
CA PRO A 591 1.78 27.12 12.48
C PRO A 591 2.91 28.13 12.43
N LYS A 592 3.32 28.65 13.60
CA LYS A 592 4.34 29.71 13.73
C LYS A 592 5.69 29.36 13.09
N GLN A 593 6.04 28.07 13.03
CA GLN A 593 7.25 27.60 12.37
C GLN A 593 7.23 27.80 10.84
N GLY A 594 6.06 28.05 10.25
CA GLY A 594 5.88 28.32 8.84
C GLY A 594 5.96 27.09 7.92
N TYR A 595 5.79 25.89 8.46
CA TYR A 595 5.68 24.65 7.71
C TYR A 595 4.92 23.59 8.50
N LEU A 596 4.38 22.61 7.76
CA LEU A 596 3.78 21.36 8.27
C LEU A 596 4.49 20.19 7.59
N ILE A 597 4.84 19.14 8.34
CA ILE A 597 5.55 17.95 7.82
C ILE A 597 4.84 16.69 8.28
N SER A 598 4.44 15.84 7.34
CA SER A 598 4.05 14.48 7.64
C SER A 598 4.86 13.48 6.80
N ALA A 599 5.68 12.71 7.48
CA ALA A 599 6.42 11.57 6.94
C ALA A 599 6.04 10.29 7.72
N ASN A 600 4.75 10.15 8.06
CA ASN A 600 4.18 9.15 8.96
C ASN A 600 4.74 9.23 10.40
N ASN A 601 5.32 10.37 10.77
CA ASN A 601 5.77 10.64 12.12
C ASN A 601 4.57 10.90 13.04
N GLN A 602 4.82 10.96 14.33
CA GLN A 602 3.79 11.22 15.32
C GLN A 602 2.96 12.45 14.99
N VAL A 603 1.64 12.28 15.08
CA VAL A 603 0.70 13.37 14.81
C VAL A 603 0.85 14.47 15.87
N MET A 604 0.92 14.08 17.15
CA MET A 604 1.04 14.99 18.28
C MET A 604 1.78 14.31 19.43
N ASN A 605 2.08 15.05 20.48
CA ASN A 605 2.68 14.52 21.71
C ASN A 605 1.65 13.71 22.50
N GLU A 606 1.58 12.41 22.27
CA GLU A 606 0.63 11.48 22.89
C GLU A 606 0.93 11.18 24.36
N ALA A 607 2.08 11.61 24.92
CA ALA A 607 2.30 11.52 26.37
C ALA A 607 1.23 12.28 27.19
N LYS A 608 0.47 13.15 26.51
CA LYS A 608 -0.57 13.97 27.11
C LYS A 608 -2.00 13.49 26.78
N ILE A 609 -2.17 12.57 25.82
CA ILE A 609 -3.51 12.17 25.32
C ILE A 609 -3.48 10.75 24.77
N PRO A 610 -4.51 9.93 25.01
CA PRO A 610 -4.65 8.61 24.39
C PRO A 610 -5.22 8.72 22.96
N PHE A 611 -4.55 9.48 22.11
CA PHE A 611 -4.78 9.45 20.69
C PHE A 611 -3.80 8.43 20.12
N VAL A 612 -4.28 7.30 19.66
CA VAL A 612 -3.44 6.14 19.50
C VAL A 612 -3.00 5.99 18.05
N VAL A 613 -1.70 6.12 17.84
CA VAL A 613 -1.02 5.58 16.67
C VAL A 613 -0.51 4.19 17.03
N SER A 614 -0.84 3.17 16.25
CA SER A 614 -0.56 1.77 16.59
C SER A 614 0.93 1.41 16.59
N PHE A 615 1.70 2.05 15.73
CA PHE A 615 3.15 2.01 15.68
C PHE A 615 3.68 3.10 14.76
N ASP A 616 4.92 3.54 15.01
CA ASP A 616 5.54 4.59 14.26
C ASP A 616 6.51 4.12 13.22
N TYR A 617 6.60 4.94 12.19
CA TYR A 617 7.84 5.05 11.46
C TYR A 617 8.85 5.84 12.29
N MET A 618 10.12 5.42 12.20
CA MET A 618 11.22 6.15 12.78
C MET A 618 11.24 7.59 12.26
N SER A 619 11.42 8.57 13.13
CA SER A 619 11.33 10.00 12.83
C SER A 619 12.42 10.54 11.88
N TRP A 620 13.29 9.69 11.33
CA TRP A 620 14.42 10.12 10.49
C TRP A 620 13.99 10.89 9.25
N ARG A 621 12.94 10.44 8.55
CA ARG A 621 12.45 11.12 7.34
C ARG A 621 11.91 12.50 7.69
N ALA A 622 11.06 12.61 8.71
CA ALA A 622 10.52 13.87 9.17
C ALA A 622 11.63 14.83 9.65
N GLY A 623 12.57 14.34 10.48
CA GLY A 623 13.70 15.11 10.93
C GLY A 623 14.64 15.57 9.78
N ARG A 624 14.79 14.75 8.72
CA ARG A 624 15.55 15.16 7.54
C ARG A 624 14.83 16.21 6.72
N ILE A 625 13.53 16.09 6.51
CA ILE A 625 12.71 17.10 5.84
C ILE A 625 12.77 18.42 6.60
N GLU A 626 12.68 18.39 7.93
CA GLU A 626 12.80 19.57 8.77
C GLU A 626 14.16 20.27 8.58
N LYS A 627 15.28 19.52 8.61
CA LYS A 627 16.62 20.05 8.32
C LYS A 627 16.72 20.66 6.91
N LEU A 628 16.07 20.04 5.91
CA LEU A 628 16.05 20.54 4.53
C LEU A 628 15.24 21.84 4.42
N LEU A 629 14.06 21.90 5.02
CA LEU A 629 13.24 23.10 5.04
C LEU A 629 13.94 24.25 5.81
N ALA A 630 14.70 23.92 6.84
CA ALA A 630 15.49 24.90 7.60
C ALA A 630 16.79 25.36 6.89
N SER A 631 17.20 24.70 5.82
CA SER A 631 18.48 24.96 5.14
C SER A 631 18.57 26.32 4.44
N LYS A 632 17.42 26.91 4.11
CA LYS A 632 17.30 28.22 3.47
C LYS A 632 16.19 29.05 4.12
N PRO A 633 16.30 30.39 4.18
CA PRO A 633 15.23 31.22 4.71
C PRO A 633 13.99 31.22 3.81
N LEU A 634 14.16 31.23 2.49
CA LEU A 634 13.11 31.19 1.48
C LEU A 634 13.34 29.96 0.55
N LEU A 635 12.29 29.24 0.25
CA LEU A 635 12.30 28.03 -0.54
C LEU A 635 11.56 28.22 -1.87
N THR A 636 12.03 27.54 -2.91
CA THR A 636 11.38 27.48 -4.22
C THR A 636 10.67 26.14 -4.43
N ALA A 637 9.79 26.04 -5.42
CA ALA A 637 9.24 24.76 -5.85
C ALA A 637 10.35 23.77 -6.29
N ASP A 638 11.45 24.23 -6.90
CA ASP A 638 12.60 23.41 -7.28
C ASP A 638 13.36 22.86 -6.07
N ASP A 639 13.53 23.65 -5.02
CA ASP A 639 14.08 23.15 -3.76
C ASP A 639 13.24 21.99 -3.23
N ASN A 640 11.91 22.15 -3.20
CA ASN A 640 10.99 21.14 -2.71
C ASN A 640 11.03 19.85 -3.56
N ARG A 641 11.16 19.97 -4.90
CA ARG A 641 11.37 18.81 -5.79
C ARG A 641 12.70 18.11 -5.51
N SER A 642 13.76 18.88 -5.26
CA SER A 642 15.07 18.32 -4.93
C SER A 642 15.08 17.61 -3.58
N PHE A 643 14.31 18.10 -2.61
CA PHE A 643 14.17 17.49 -1.29
C PHE A 643 13.47 16.13 -1.37
N GLN A 644 12.51 15.93 -2.26
CA GLN A 644 11.91 14.60 -2.52
C GLN A 644 12.93 13.55 -3.00
N MET A 645 14.06 13.98 -3.55
CA MET A 645 15.14 13.12 -4.04
C MET A 645 16.30 12.97 -3.05
N ASP A 646 16.15 13.45 -1.80
CA ASP A 646 17.24 13.39 -0.82
C ASP A 646 17.42 11.98 -0.28
N VAL A 647 18.66 11.47 -0.37
CA VAL A 647 19.07 10.13 0.06
C VAL A 647 20.02 10.16 1.25
N TYR A 648 20.11 11.28 1.96
CA TYR A 648 20.91 11.39 3.19
C TYR A 648 20.26 10.62 4.33
N MET A 649 21.07 9.88 5.09
CA MET A 649 20.62 8.96 6.15
C MET A 649 20.88 9.51 7.54
N LEU A 650 19.88 10.07 8.21
CA LEU A 650 19.98 10.44 9.63
C LEU A 650 20.22 9.21 10.53
N GLN A 651 19.72 8.03 10.16
CA GLN A 651 20.01 6.79 10.83
C GLN A 651 21.53 6.52 10.86
N ALA A 652 22.17 6.65 9.72
CA ALA A 652 23.61 6.42 9.61
C ALA A 652 24.41 7.50 10.35
N GLU A 653 23.95 8.77 10.33
CA GLU A 653 24.55 9.86 11.13
C GLU A 653 24.63 9.48 12.62
N GLN A 654 23.57 8.83 13.14
CA GLN A 654 23.51 8.40 14.54
C GLN A 654 24.29 7.11 14.81
N GLN A 655 24.23 6.13 13.89
CA GLN A 655 24.67 4.76 14.17
C GLN A 655 26.08 4.44 13.69
N VAL A 656 26.60 5.05 12.63
CA VAL A 656 27.98 4.84 12.16
C VAL A 656 29.02 5.11 13.25
N PRO A 657 28.91 6.19 14.04
CA PRO A 657 29.84 6.40 15.18
C PRO A 657 29.85 5.25 16.18
N LEU A 658 28.69 4.59 16.43
CA LEU A 658 28.59 3.45 17.34
C LEU A 658 29.35 2.24 16.79
N PHE A 659 29.17 1.91 15.50
CA PHE A 659 29.92 0.83 14.85
C PHE A 659 31.43 1.08 14.88
N LEU A 660 31.87 2.31 14.60
CA LEU A 660 33.29 2.67 14.60
C LEU A 660 33.91 2.60 16.01
N ALA A 661 33.20 3.09 17.03
CA ALA A 661 33.65 2.98 18.43
C ALA A 661 33.74 1.52 18.91
N ALA A 662 32.74 0.71 18.56
CA ALA A 662 32.71 -0.72 18.85
C ALA A 662 33.84 -1.46 18.14
N TRP A 663 34.09 -1.20 16.86
CA TRP A 663 35.22 -1.74 16.11
C TRP A 663 36.57 -1.34 16.72
N GLU A 664 36.72 -0.08 17.13
CA GLU A 664 37.97 0.38 17.74
C GLU A 664 38.27 -0.36 19.05
N LYS A 665 37.23 -0.66 19.84
CA LYS A 665 37.37 -1.28 21.16
C LYS A 665 37.48 -2.81 21.11
N TYR A 666 36.69 -3.47 20.26
CA TYR A 666 36.52 -4.93 20.27
C TYR A 666 36.87 -5.61 18.95
N GLY A 667 37.10 -4.86 17.86
CA GLY A 667 37.40 -5.43 16.56
C GLY A 667 38.77 -6.09 16.48
N ASP A 668 38.89 -7.21 15.75
CA ASP A 668 40.18 -7.85 15.45
C ASP A 668 40.98 -6.97 14.48
N LYS A 669 42.04 -6.36 14.98
CA LYS A 669 42.91 -5.45 14.21
C LYS A 669 43.73 -6.16 13.13
N ASN A 670 43.80 -7.49 13.14
CA ASN A 670 44.42 -8.30 12.10
C ASN A 670 43.45 -8.58 10.94
N ASP A 671 42.14 -8.34 11.09
CA ASP A 671 41.17 -8.43 10.02
C ASP A 671 41.25 -7.20 9.12
N ALA A 672 42.12 -7.28 8.11
CA ALA A 672 42.37 -6.19 7.16
C ALA A 672 41.14 -5.82 6.33
N ALA A 673 40.21 -6.78 6.08
CA ALA A 673 39.00 -6.54 5.30
C ALA A 673 38.03 -5.69 6.11
N THR A 674 37.79 -6.05 7.38
CA THR A 674 36.92 -5.28 8.29
C THR A 674 37.54 -3.91 8.64
N ALA A 675 38.85 -3.82 8.82
CA ALA A 675 39.52 -2.53 9.00
C ALA A 675 39.33 -1.59 7.81
N ARG A 676 39.35 -2.12 6.59
CA ARG A 676 39.04 -1.35 5.36
C ARG A 676 37.59 -0.89 5.33
N ALA A 677 36.64 -1.76 5.66
CA ALA A 677 35.23 -1.41 5.74
C ALA A 677 34.95 -0.31 6.77
N ALA A 678 35.55 -0.38 7.96
CA ALA A 678 35.48 0.66 8.99
C ALA A 678 36.04 2.00 8.48
N LYS A 679 37.15 1.98 7.72
CA LYS A 679 37.70 3.18 7.11
C LYS A 679 36.75 3.80 6.08
N ILE A 680 36.08 2.97 5.25
CA ILE A 680 35.08 3.43 4.29
C ILE A 680 33.90 4.08 5.02
N LEU A 681 33.36 3.44 6.06
CA LEU A 681 32.27 4.02 6.86
C LEU A 681 32.67 5.36 7.49
N LYS A 682 33.91 5.48 7.98
CA LYS A 682 34.42 6.73 8.57
C LYS A 682 34.49 7.88 7.58
N GLN A 683 34.66 7.60 6.28
CA GLN A 683 34.78 8.57 5.20
C GLN A 683 33.48 8.80 4.44
N TRP A 684 32.41 8.11 4.82
CA TRP A 684 31.12 8.16 4.14
C TRP A 684 30.43 9.50 4.33
N ASP A 685 29.87 10.02 3.24
CA ASP A 685 29.05 11.24 3.21
C ASP A 685 27.60 11.02 3.70
N LEU A 686 27.31 9.80 4.19
CA LEU A 686 26.01 9.35 4.71
C LEU A 686 24.89 9.33 3.68
N ARG A 687 25.22 9.22 2.39
CA ARG A 687 24.25 9.14 1.30
C ARG A 687 24.11 7.71 0.79
N ALA A 688 22.85 7.29 0.59
CA ALA A 688 22.50 5.99 0.02
C ALA A 688 22.35 6.07 -1.52
N ASP A 689 23.37 6.60 -2.21
CA ASP A 689 23.41 6.60 -3.66
C ASP A 689 23.69 5.19 -4.20
N THR A 690 23.27 4.87 -5.44
CA THR A 690 23.38 3.51 -6.02
C THR A 690 24.80 2.99 -6.10
N ASP A 691 25.81 3.84 -6.20
CA ASP A 691 27.24 3.52 -6.26
C ASP A 691 27.93 3.54 -4.89
N SER A 692 27.20 3.87 -3.81
CA SER A 692 27.74 3.94 -2.44
C SER A 692 28.11 2.55 -1.93
N VAL A 693 29.43 2.34 -1.70
CA VAL A 693 29.95 1.15 -1.03
C VAL A 693 29.65 1.19 0.48
N ALA A 694 29.75 2.36 1.08
CA ALA A 694 29.51 2.55 2.49
C ALA A 694 28.06 2.25 2.89
N ALA A 695 27.08 2.64 2.08
CA ALA A 695 25.67 2.31 2.29
C ALA A 695 25.46 0.78 2.35
N THR A 696 26.09 0.03 1.44
CA THR A 696 26.02 -1.43 1.43
C THR A 696 26.61 -2.05 2.70
N ILE A 697 27.78 -1.57 3.13
CA ILE A 697 28.42 -2.04 4.36
C ILE A 697 27.54 -1.73 5.57
N PHE A 698 27.01 -0.51 5.65
CA PHE A 698 26.15 -0.08 6.76
C PHE A 698 24.87 -0.92 6.85
N HIS A 699 24.13 -1.06 5.78
CA HIS A 699 22.88 -1.84 5.79
C HIS A 699 23.10 -3.32 6.08
N THR A 700 24.20 -3.89 5.57
CA THR A 700 24.58 -5.27 5.88
C THR A 700 24.95 -5.41 7.36
N ALA A 701 25.76 -4.47 7.91
CA ALA A 701 26.10 -4.47 9.33
C ALA A 701 24.88 -4.29 10.24
N TYR A 702 23.93 -3.44 9.86
CA TYR A 702 22.66 -3.27 10.57
C TYR A 702 21.83 -4.56 10.57
N ARG A 703 21.71 -5.23 9.43
CA ARG A 703 21.05 -6.55 9.34
C ARG A 703 21.74 -7.61 10.21
N GLU A 704 23.07 -7.69 10.17
CA GLU A 704 23.83 -8.63 11.01
C GLU A 704 23.71 -8.29 12.51
N THR A 705 23.61 -6.99 12.86
CA THR A 705 23.30 -6.57 14.24
C THR A 705 21.96 -7.11 14.70
N MET A 706 20.92 -6.95 13.87
CA MET A 706 19.59 -7.48 14.16
C MET A 706 19.61 -9.00 14.34
N ALA A 707 20.34 -9.71 13.49
CA ALA A 707 20.47 -11.16 13.58
C ALA A 707 21.23 -11.61 14.84
N LEU A 708 22.32 -10.94 15.19
CA LEU A 708 23.13 -11.26 16.38
C LEU A 708 22.45 -10.84 17.70
N THR A 709 21.49 -9.92 17.63
CA THR A 709 20.76 -9.45 18.83
C THR A 709 19.53 -10.32 19.13
N TYR A 710 18.83 -10.83 18.11
CA TYR A 710 17.51 -11.41 18.35
C TYR A 710 17.33 -12.86 17.89
N ARG A 711 18.16 -13.36 16.96
CA ARG A 711 17.88 -14.64 16.28
C ARG A 711 18.01 -15.86 17.19
N ASP A 712 18.91 -15.83 18.16
CA ASP A 712 19.21 -16.92 19.07
C ASP A 712 18.18 -17.05 20.21
N ASP A 713 17.50 -15.95 20.55
CA ASP A 713 16.46 -15.89 21.55
C ASP A 713 15.05 -16.23 21.02
N LEU A 714 14.84 -16.09 19.69
CA LEU A 714 13.53 -16.21 19.10
C LEU A 714 13.33 -17.52 18.34
N PRO A 715 12.19 -18.20 18.51
CA PRO A 715 11.81 -19.26 17.59
C PRO A 715 11.85 -18.79 16.13
N ALA A 716 12.31 -19.64 15.22
CA ALA A 716 12.52 -19.28 13.82
C ALA A 716 11.26 -18.68 13.14
N ARG A 717 10.05 -19.10 13.56
CA ARG A 717 8.79 -18.54 13.09
C ARG A 717 8.64 -17.07 13.52
N LEU A 718 8.72 -16.82 14.82
CA LEU A 718 8.55 -15.47 15.38
C LEU A 718 9.63 -14.52 14.84
N TYR A 719 10.89 -14.94 14.76
CA TYR A 719 11.97 -14.13 14.19
C TYR A 719 11.65 -13.69 12.74
N ARG A 720 11.18 -14.62 11.89
CA ARG A 720 10.80 -14.26 10.51
C ARG A 720 9.63 -13.29 10.45
N GLN A 721 8.62 -13.44 11.30
CA GLN A 721 7.44 -12.58 11.33
C GLN A 721 7.78 -11.15 11.75
N VAL A 722 8.68 -10.98 12.72
CA VAL A 722 9.04 -9.65 13.23
C VAL A 722 10.21 -8.98 12.48
N LEU A 723 11.04 -9.74 11.76
CA LEU A 723 12.30 -9.28 11.14
C LEU A 723 12.13 -8.02 10.27
N ASN A 724 11.05 -7.93 9.53
CA ASN A 724 10.76 -6.79 8.64
C ASN A 724 9.69 -5.85 9.21
N SER A 725 9.34 -5.99 10.50
CA SER A 725 8.39 -5.08 11.15
C SER A 725 9.08 -3.81 11.65
N ASN A 726 8.40 -2.68 11.53
CA ASN A 726 8.90 -1.42 12.10
C ASN A 726 9.10 -1.50 13.62
N LEU A 727 8.32 -2.34 14.31
CA LEU A 727 8.44 -2.53 15.76
C LEU A 727 9.82 -3.08 16.15
N LEU A 728 10.31 -4.10 15.43
CA LEU A 728 11.65 -4.67 15.70
C LEU A 728 12.77 -3.68 15.34
N HIS A 729 12.61 -2.92 14.24
CA HIS A 729 13.53 -1.86 13.89
C HIS A 729 13.61 -0.78 14.98
N ASN A 730 12.46 -0.39 15.55
CA ASN A 730 12.40 0.57 16.66
C ASN A 730 13.07 0.00 17.91
N ALA A 731 12.82 -1.27 18.26
CA ALA A 731 13.49 -1.93 19.38
C ALA A 731 15.02 -1.92 19.23
N LEU A 732 15.51 -2.34 18.05
CA LEU A 732 16.95 -2.34 17.78
C LEU A 732 17.56 -0.93 17.89
N ASN A 733 16.90 0.08 17.31
CA ASN A 733 17.39 1.46 17.39
C ASN A 733 17.45 1.96 18.84
N ASN A 734 16.41 1.68 19.64
CA ASN A 734 16.38 2.03 21.04
C ASN A 734 17.53 1.32 21.80
N ALA A 735 17.73 0.03 21.56
CA ALA A 735 18.81 -0.75 22.17
C ALA A 735 20.20 -0.22 21.76
N MET A 736 20.41 0.08 20.48
CA MET A 736 21.67 0.65 19.99
C MET A 736 21.99 2.02 20.61
N VAL A 737 20.99 2.90 20.74
CA VAL A 737 21.18 4.24 21.30
C VAL A 737 21.38 4.19 22.82
N SER A 738 20.53 3.46 23.54
CA SER A 738 20.62 3.32 25.00
C SER A 738 21.84 2.53 25.43
N GLY A 739 22.33 1.63 24.60
CA GLY A 739 23.39 0.67 24.93
C GLY A 739 22.94 -0.45 25.85
N GLN A 740 21.64 -0.62 26.05
CA GLN A 740 21.04 -1.60 26.95
C GLN A 740 19.97 -2.41 26.25
N SER A 741 20.07 -3.74 26.37
CA SER A 741 19.05 -4.70 25.97
C SER A 741 19.36 -6.06 26.58
N SER A 742 18.32 -6.77 26.99
CA SER A 742 18.45 -8.16 27.44
C SER A 742 18.81 -9.13 26.30
N PHE A 743 18.66 -8.68 25.05
CA PHE A 743 18.93 -9.43 23.83
C PHE A 743 20.36 -9.27 23.31
N PHE A 744 21.24 -8.48 23.97
CA PHE A 744 22.66 -8.41 23.55
C PHE A 744 23.47 -9.62 23.94
N ASP A 745 23.02 -10.39 24.94
CA ASP A 745 23.65 -11.64 25.34
C ASP A 745 23.38 -12.72 24.27
N ASN A 746 24.40 -13.12 23.53
CA ASN A 746 24.28 -14.20 22.54
C ASN A 746 24.26 -15.54 23.24
N THR A 747 23.09 -16.11 23.43
CA THR A 747 22.88 -17.39 24.13
C THR A 747 23.61 -18.58 23.48
N ALA A 748 24.10 -18.45 22.24
CA ALA A 748 24.90 -19.44 21.53
C ALA A 748 26.38 -19.42 21.96
N THR A 749 26.83 -18.46 22.82
CA THR A 749 28.21 -18.33 23.33
C THR A 749 28.27 -18.61 24.84
N PRO A 750 28.25 -19.90 25.29
CA PRO A 750 28.19 -20.23 26.71
C PRO A 750 29.35 -19.64 27.51
N GLY A 751 29.03 -18.95 28.61
CA GLY A 751 30.00 -18.39 29.53
C GLY A 751 30.53 -16.99 29.18
N ALA A 752 29.99 -16.38 28.13
CA ALA A 752 30.16 -14.97 27.82
C ALA A 752 28.79 -14.28 27.87
N VAL A 753 28.74 -13.04 28.34
CA VAL A 753 27.58 -12.13 28.26
C VAL A 753 28.03 -10.94 27.45
N GLU A 754 27.56 -10.85 26.23
CA GLU A 754 27.93 -9.80 25.33
C GLU A 754 27.17 -8.49 25.66
N ASN A 755 27.80 -7.38 25.29
CA ASN A 755 27.18 -6.06 25.34
C ASN A 755 27.01 -5.50 23.92
N ARG A 756 26.30 -4.36 23.80
CA ARG A 756 26.07 -3.67 22.53
C ARG A 756 27.33 -3.57 21.67
N ASP A 757 28.45 -3.08 22.25
CA ASP A 757 29.64 -2.79 21.46
C ASP A 757 30.31 -4.08 20.95
N GLN A 758 30.23 -5.18 21.70
CA GLN A 758 30.70 -6.48 21.23
C GLN A 758 29.85 -7.01 20.08
N ILE A 759 28.51 -6.89 20.16
CA ILE A 759 27.57 -7.24 19.08
C ILE A 759 27.83 -6.39 17.83
N LEU A 760 27.98 -5.06 17.96
CA LEU A 760 28.25 -4.18 16.84
C LEU A 760 29.59 -4.48 16.14
N ALA A 761 30.64 -4.76 16.90
CA ALA A 761 31.95 -5.14 16.33
C ALA A 761 31.86 -6.48 15.59
N ALA A 762 31.17 -7.47 16.18
CA ALA A 762 30.95 -8.77 15.56
C ALA A 762 30.07 -8.66 14.29
N ALA A 763 29.05 -7.82 14.32
CA ALA A 763 28.15 -7.55 13.19
C ALA A 763 28.87 -6.91 12.01
N LEU A 764 29.77 -5.95 12.25
CA LEU A 764 30.58 -5.35 11.20
C LEU A 764 31.49 -6.39 10.51
N ALA A 765 32.12 -7.25 11.31
CA ALA A 765 32.96 -8.34 10.77
C ALA A 765 32.13 -9.39 10.01
N ALA A 766 30.94 -9.74 10.52
CA ALA A 766 30.00 -10.63 9.84
C ALA A 766 29.51 -10.05 8.50
N ALA A 767 29.20 -8.76 8.47
CA ALA A 767 28.79 -8.05 7.25
C ALA A 767 29.87 -8.12 6.16
N VAL A 768 31.13 -7.91 6.52
CA VAL A 768 32.26 -7.99 5.58
C VAL A 768 32.35 -9.40 4.99
N ARG A 769 32.31 -10.44 5.83
CA ARG A 769 32.33 -11.84 5.37
C ARG A 769 31.15 -12.17 4.47
N SER A 770 29.96 -11.68 4.80
CA SER A 770 28.74 -11.85 4.01
C SER A 770 28.89 -11.21 2.64
N LEU A 771 29.40 -9.97 2.57
CA LEU A 771 29.62 -9.22 1.33
C LEU A 771 30.74 -9.83 0.48
N GLU A 772 31.82 -10.31 1.06
CA GLU A 772 32.86 -11.04 0.34
C GLU A 772 32.32 -12.30 -0.33
N LYS A 773 31.50 -13.06 0.38
CA LYS A 773 30.83 -14.25 -0.14
C LYS A 773 29.85 -13.92 -1.26
N GLN A 774 29.06 -12.87 -1.12
CA GLN A 774 28.00 -12.51 -2.05
C GLN A 774 28.51 -11.75 -3.29
N LEU A 775 29.40 -10.79 -3.09
CA LEU A 775 29.83 -9.83 -4.10
C LEU A 775 31.30 -10.00 -4.52
N GLY A 776 32.05 -10.91 -3.84
CA GLY A 776 33.46 -11.16 -4.04
C GLY A 776 34.37 -10.23 -3.25
N PRO A 777 35.71 -10.47 -3.24
CA PRO A 777 36.66 -9.80 -2.36
C PRO A 777 36.98 -8.35 -2.75
N ASN A 778 36.52 -7.88 -3.90
CA ASN A 778 36.78 -6.51 -4.32
C ASN A 778 35.73 -5.54 -3.71
N VAL A 779 36.09 -4.88 -2.60
CA VAL A 779 35.23 -3.95 -1.89
C VAL A 779 34.66 -2.82 -2.77
N ASN A 780 35.39 -2.36 -3.78
CA ASN A 780 34.91 -1.31 -4.71
C ASN A 780 33.72 -1.75 -5.58
N LYS A 781 33.42 -3.05 -5.58
CA LYS A 781 32.25 -3.62 -6.27
C LYS A 781 31.04 -3.81 -5.37
N TRP A 782 31.14 -3.47 -4.09
CA TRP A 782 30.04 -3.60 -3.13
C TRP A 782 29.08 -2.40 -3.19
N THR A 783 28.71 -2.00 -4.38
CA THR A 783 27.83 -0.83 -4.56
C THR A 783 26.38 -1.12 -4.16
N TRP A 784 25.70 -0.12 -3.59
CA TRP A 784 24.34 -0.24 -3.06
C TRP A 784 23.35 -0.78 -4.08
N GLY A 785 23.35 -0.24 -5.30
CA GLY A 785 22.44 -0.67 -6.37
C GLY A 785 22.65 -2.11 -6.88
N ARG A 786 23.69 -2.83 -6.44
CA ARG A 786 23.82 -4.27 -6.73
C ARG A 786 22.95 -5.12 -5.81
N VAL A 787 22.73 -4.68 -4.59
CA VAL A 787 21.99 -5.41 -3.55
C VAL A 787 20.63 -4.77 -3.26
N HIS A 788 20.43 -3.51 -3.64
CA HIS A 788 19.19 -2.74 -3.44
C HIS A 788 18.58 -2.38 -4.80
N LYS A 789 17.48 -3.03 -5.12
CA LYS A 789 16.81 -2.89 -6.42
C LYS A 789 15.32 -2.72 -6.26
N VAL A 790 14.77 -1.81 -7.07
CA VAL A 790 13.33 -1.68 -7.28
C VAL A 790 12.90 -2.59 -8.43
N SER A 791 11.80 -3.29 -8.25
CA SER A 791 11.24 -4.20 -9.26
C SER A 791 9.82 -3.81 -9.60
N PHE A 792 9.52 -3.75 -10.90
CA PHE A 792 8.20 -3.50 -11.45
C PHE A 792 7.74 -4.76 -12.16
N THR A 793 6.81 -5.48 -11.56
CA THR A 793 6.40 -6.80 -12.02
C THR A 793 4.95 -6.77 -12.48
N HIS A 794 4.71 -7.23 -13.72
CA HIS A 794 3.36 -7.46 -14.20
C HIS A 794 2.82 -8.78 -13.60
N PRO A 795 1.59 -8.84 -13.07
CA PRO A 795 1.08 -10.06 -12.40
C PRO A 795 1.14 -11.34 -13.26
N ILE A 796 0.94 -11.21 -14.58
CA ILE A 796 1.11 -12.35 -15.52
C ILE A 796 2.59 -12.70 -15.69
N GLY A 797 3.48 -11.71 -15.76
CA GLY A 797 4.93 -11.92 -15.87
C GLY A 797 5.49 -12.66 -14.65
N ALA A 798 4.95 -12.39 -13.47
CA ALA A 798 5.30 -13.07 -12.22
C ALA A 798 5.10 -14.60 -12.26
N ALA A 799 4.26 -15.11 -13.16
CA ALA A 799 4.09 -16.55 -13.37
C ALA A 799 5.31 -17.24 -14.03
N GLY A 800 6.30 -16.46 -14.45
CA GLY A 800 7.58 -16.96 -14.98
C GLY A 800 7.57 -17.27 -16.47
N PHE A 801 8.59 -18.06 -16.91
CA PHE A 801 8.76 -18.42 -18.32
C PHE A 801 7.60 -19.31 -18.83
N PRO A 802 7.07 -19.05 -20.05
CA PRO A 802 7.47 -18.04 -21.03
C PRO A 802 6.73 -16.69 -20.91
N LEU A 803 5.85 -16.51 -19.93
CA LEU A 803 4.98 -15.34 -19.81
C LEU A 803 5.76 -14.05 -19.50
N ASN A 804 6.86 -14.15 -18.76
CA ASN A 804 7.74 -13.02 -18.47
C ASN A 804 8.51 -12.49 -19.70
N LEU A 805 8.49 -13.20 -20.83
CA LEU A 805 8.98 -12.66 -22.10
C LEU A 805 7.97 -11.72 -22.77
N LEU A 806 6.68 -11.94 -22.51
CA LEU A 806 5.57 -11.19 -23.07
C LEU A 806 5.19 -10.00 -22.19
N PHE A 807 5.15 -10.25 -20.87
CA PHE A 807 4.86 -9.26 -19.82
C PHE A 807 6.13 -9.06 -19.02
N LYS A 808 7.01 -8.21 -19.57
CA LYS A 808 8.37 -8.04 -19.08
C LYS A 808 8.41 -7.43 -17.70
N ASP A 809 9.20 -8.01 -16.82
CA ASP A 809 9.57 -7.44 -15.53
C ASP A 809 10.79 -6.54 -15.66
N TYR A 810 10.84 -5.49 -14.84
CA TYR A 810 11.96 -4.57 -14.77
C TYR A 810 12.53 -4.61 -13.34
N SER A 811 13.84 -4.75 -13.23
CA SER A 811 14.56 -4.68 -11.96
C SER A 811 15.75 -3.74 -12.11
N LEU A 812 15.71 -2.62 -11.40
CA LEU A 812 16.65 -1.50 -11.56
C LEU A 812 17.35 -1.21 -10.23
N PRO A 813 18.65 -0.83 -10.26
CA PRO A 813 19.29 -0.27 -9.08
C PRO A 813 18.52 0.95 -8.56
N ALA A 814 18.26 1.01 -7.26
CA ALA A 814 17.56 2.12 -6.63
C ALA A 814 18.46 2.81 -5.60
N PRO A 815 18.50 4.15 -5.54
CA PRO A 815 19.09 4.89 -4.42
C PRO A 815 18.12 4.91 -3.23
N GLY A 816 18.53 5.51 -2.12
CA GLY A 816 17.68 5.65 -0.93
C GLY A 816 17.61 4.41 -0.07
N SER A 817 16.79 4.48 0.97
CA SER A 817 16.54 3.40 1.93
C SER A 817 15.31 3.75 2.79
N ILE A 818 14.97 2.92 3.76
CA ILE A 818 13.85 3.12 4.70
C ILE A 818 13.89 4.46 5.45
N GLY A 819 15.09 4.99 5.74
CA GLY A 819 15.29 6.21 6.53
C GLY A 819 15.54 7.48 5.74
N THR A 820 15.55 7.44 4.42
CA THR A 820 15.79 8.60 3.55
C THR A 820 14.47 9.25 3.09
N VAL A 821 14.50 10.52 2.67
CA VAL A 821 13.31 11.20 2.13
C VAL A 821 12.88 10.52 0.84
N PHE A 822 13.80 10.31 -0.11
CA PHE A 822 13.56 9.39 -1.23
C PHE A 822 13.57 7.95 -0.68
N CYS A 823 12.43 7.55 -0.14
CA CYS A 823 12.31 6.34 0.65
C CYS A 823 11.99 5.14 -0.26
N GLU A 824 13.03 4.36 -0.55
CA GLU A 824 12.90 3.04 -1.15
C GLU A 824 12.94 1.99 -0.03
N TYR A 825 11.76 1.73 0.54
CA TYR A 825 11.62 0.80 1.65
C TYR A 825 11.97 -0.62 1.20
N SER A 826 12.97 -1.22 1.82
CA SER A 826 13.46 -2.55 1.46
C SER A 826 13.28 -3.57 2.58
N ALA A 827 13.05 -4.83 2.20
CA ALA A 827 13.06 -5.96 3.13
C ALA A 827 14.47 -6.56 3.23
N PHE A 828 14.75 -7.26 4.33
CA PHE A 828 15.92 -8.13 4.47
C PHE A 828 15.61 -9.50 3.84
N ALA A 829 16.26 -9.83 2.74
CA ALA A 829 16.09 -11.12 2.08
C ALA A 829 17.15 -12.14 2.54
N ASP A 830 16.80 -13.44 2.47
CA ASP A 830 17.67 -14.54 2.90
C ASP A 830 18.96 -14.64 2.09
N ASP A 831 18.95 -14.19 0.83
CA ASP A 831 20.11 -14.15 -0.06
C ASP A 831 21.06 -12.96 0.23
N GLY A 832 20.73 -12.14 1.21
CA GLY A 832 21.52 -10.98 1.61
C GLY A 832 21.27 -9.72 0.78
N THR A 833 20.28 -9.74 -0.10
CA THR A 833 19.84 -8.54 -0.82
C THR A 833 18.83 -7.74 -0.03
N PHE A 834 18.58 -6.52 -0.50
CA PHE A 834 17.62 -5.57 0.06
C PHE A 834 16.60 -5.18 -1.02
N PRO A 835 15.70 -6.09 -1.42
CA PRO A 835 14.71 -5.79 -2.45
C PRO A 835 13.74 -4.71 -1.97
N VAL A 836 13.52 -3.71 -2.81
CA VAL A 836 12.54 -2.66 -2.55
C VAL A 836 11.13 -3.24 -2.56
N ARG A 837 10.32 -2.87 -1.58
CA ARG A 837 8.92 -3.27 -1.42
C ARG A 837 7.95 -2.14 -1.74
N SER A 838 8.31 -0.92 -1.36
CA SER A 838 7.51 0.28 -1.62
C SER A 838 8.39 1.51 -1.74
N GLY A 839 7.90 2.51 -2.45
CA GLY A 839 8.57 3.79 -2.64
C GLY A 839 7.65 4.82 -3.29
N PRO A 840 8.16 5.99 -3.72
CA PRO A 840 7.36 7.08 -4.25
C PRO A 840 6.62 6.69 -5.54
N ALA A 841 5.41 6.13 -5.43
CA ALA A 841 4.60 5.74 -6.59
C ALA A 841 4.00 6.94 -7.35
N PHE A 842 3.93 8.10 -6.70
CA PHE A 842 3.55 9.40 -7.26
C PHE A 842 4.34 10.50 -6.57
N ARG A 843 4.73 11.53 -7.27
CA ARG A 843 5.29 12.76 -6.70
C ARG A 843 4.63 13.96 -7.34
N HIS A 844 4.30 14.97 -6.54
CA HIS A 844 3.91 16.27 -7.05
C HIS A 844 4.38 17.41 -6.14
N VAL A 845 4.59 18.58 -6.75
CA VAL A 845 4.90 19.83 -6.07
C VAL A 845 4.09 20.95 -6.73
N VAL A 846 3.40 21.70 -5.89
CA VAL A 846 2.53 22.83 -6.29
C VAL A 846 2.98 24.09 -5.57
N ASP A 847 3.30 25.15 -6.30
CA ASP A 847 3.43 26.50 -5.79
C ASP A 847 2.10 27.24 -6.06
N MET A 848 1.44 27.71 -5.01
CA MET A 848 0.13 28.33 -5.13
C MET A 848 0.19 29.71 -5.82
N ALA A 849 1.39 30.29 -6.02
CA ALA A 849 1.57 31.47 -6.88
C ALA A 849 1.47 31.13 -8.37
N ASP A 850 1.80 29.88 -8.75
CA ASP A 850 1.80 29.41 -10.14
C ASP A 850 1.37 27.94 -10.23
N VAL A 851 0.08 27.69 -10.10
CA VAL A 851 -0.48 26.32 -10.23
C VAL A 851 -0.29 25.73 -11.64
N GLN A 852 -0.03 26.54 -12.68
CA GLN A 852 0.32 26.07 -14.03
C GLN A 852 1.76 25.53 -14.10
N GLY A 853 2.64 26.00 -13.23
CA GLY A 853 4.00 25.49 -13.06
C GLY A 853 4.10 24.25 -12.20
N ALA A 854 2.99 23.75 -11.66
CA ALA A 854 2.95 22.53 -10.87
C ALA A 854 3.45 21.30 -11.66
N ARG A 855 4.05 20.35 -10.95
CA ARG A 855 4.73 19.21 -11.56
C ARG A 855 4.34 17.90 -10.89
N MET A 856 4.19 16.82 -11.66
CA MET A 856 3.91 15.47 -11.15
C MET A 856 4.66 14.38 -11.91
N ILE A 857 4.75 13.19 -11.35
CA ILE A 857 5.28 11.98 -11.98
C ILE A 857 4.70 10.74 -11.31
N ILE A 858 4.50 9.65 -12.08
CA ILE A 858 4.26 8.29 -11.57
C ILE A 858 5.46 7.39 -11.88
N ASP A 859 5.54 6.27 -11.19
CA ASP A 859 6.71 5.40 -11.20
C ASP A 859 6.88 4.52 -12.45
N THR A 860 5.82 4.33 -13.26
CA THR A 860 5.88 3.53 -14.50
C THR A 860 5.41 4.30 -15.74
N GLY A 861 4.13 4.32 -16.02
CA GLY A 861 3.47 5.02 -17.12
C GLY A 861 1.95 4.93 -17.01
N GLN A 862 1.25 5.65 -17.88
CA GLN A 862 -0.21 5.76 -17.84
C GLN A 862 -0.93 4.48 -18.24
N SER A 863 -0.38 3.71 -19.18
CA SER A 863 -1.07 2.57 -19.78
C SER A 863 -0.66 1.24 -19.15
N GLY A 864 -1.62 0.35 -18.93
CA GLY A 864 -1.39 -1.04 -18.60
C GLY A 864 -1.18 -1.94 -19.82
N HIS A 865 -1.34 -1.40 -21.04
CA HIS A 865 -1.21 -2.19 -22.24
C HIS A 865 0.27 -2.35 -22.64
N PRO A 866 0.84 -3.59 -22.72
CA PRO A 866 2.28 -3.81 -22.90
C PRO A 866 2.90 -3.23 -24.19
N ARG A 867 2.06 -2.92 -25.19
CA ARG A 867 2.46 -2.32 -26.47
C ARG A 867 2.17 -0.82 -26.57
N SER A 868 1.66 -0.21 -25.48
CA SER A 868 1.52 1.24 -25.41
C SER A 868 2.88 1.91 -25.25
N PRO A 869 3.15 3.06 -25.90
CA PRO A 869 4.33 3.85 -25.62
C PRO A 869 4.37 4.32 -24.16
N HIS A 870 3.19 4.46 -23.51
CA HIS A 870 3.03 4.93 -22.13
C HIS A 870 2.93 3.77 -21.11
N PHE A 871 3.54 2.61 -21.41
CA PHE A 871 3.56 1.48 -20.49
C PHE A 871 4.61 1.65 -19.37
N PHE A 872 5.81 2.18 -19.72
CA PHE A 872 6.93 2.33 -18.79
C PHE A 872 7.79 3.57 -19.08
N ASP A 873 7.26 4.55 -19.76
CA ASP A 873 7.98 5.72 -20.28
C ASP A 873 8.35 6.76 -19.22
N GLN A 874 7.58 6.85 -18.12
CA GLN A 874 7.86 7.81 -17.04
C GLN A 874 8.97 7.31 -16.08
N ASN A 875 9.29 6.03 -16.08
CA ASN A 875 10.20 5.43 -15.09
C ASN A 875 11.59 6.07 -15.04
N ALA A 876 12.22 6.31 -16.20
CA ALA A 876 13.54 6.94 -16.24
C ALA A 876 13.54 8.37 -15.69
N LYS A 877 12.48 9.14 -16.00
CA LYS A 877 12.24 10.48 -15.42
C LYS A 877 12.06 10.39 -13.91
N TRP A 878 11.20 9.45 -13.47
CA TRP A 878 10.90 9.22 -12.06
C TRP A 878 12.16 8.90 -11.24
N LEU A 879 12.98 7.97 -11.71
CA LEU A 879 14.21 7.55 -11.03
C LEU A 879 15.26 8.67 -10.95
N SER A 880 15.30 9.55 -11.96
CA SER A 880 16.23 10.70 -12.03
C SER A 880 15.69 11.98 -11.37
N GLY A 881 14.49 11.97 -10.77
CA GLY A 881 13.87 13.13 -10.15
C GLY A 881 13.25 14.14 -11.11
N GLN A 882 13.16 13.81 -12.39
CA GLN A 882 12.44 14.62 -13.38
C GLN A 882 10.93 14.43 -13.20
N THR A 883 10.17 15.44 -13.58
CA THR A 883 8.72 15.48 -13.42
C THR A 883 8.05 16.07 -14.65
N ASN A 884 6.76 15.79 -14.83
CA ASN A 884 5.92 16.22 -15.94
C ASN A 884 5.07 17.44 -15.53
N PRO A 885 4.67 18.32 -16.46
CA PRO A 885 3.79 19.46 -16.16
C PRO A 885 2.39 19.00 -15.72
N MET A 886 1.78 19.77 -14.80
CA MET A 886 0.35 19.66 -14.46
C MET A 886 -0.43 20.80 -15.15
N ALA A 887 -0.46 20.76 -16.49
CA ALA A 887 -1.10 21.82 -17.26
C ALA A 887 -2.63 21.78 -17.08
N MET A 888 -3.25 22.95 -16.79
CA MET A 888 -4.70 23.09 -16.63
C MET A 888 -5.33 24.06 -17.65
N ASP A 889 -4.52 24.96 -18.26
CA ASP A 889 -5.02 25.89 -19.26
C ASP A 889 -5.22 25.21 -20.61
N LEU A 890 -6.41 25.40 -21.19
CA LEU A 890 -6.82 24.74 -22.42
C LEU A 890 -5.86 25.02 -23.60
N ASP A 891 -5.35 26.23 -23.71
CA ASP A 891 -4.43 26.59 -24.80
C ASP A 891 -3.06 25.92 -24.64
N ALA A 892 -2.55 25.83 -23.39
CA ALA A 892 -1.34 25.12 -23.08
C ALA A 892 -1.52 23.59 -23.35
N ILE A 893 -2.65 23.04 -22.92
CA ILE A 893 -3.01 21.63 -23.15
C ILE A 893 -3.09 21.31 -24.63
N LYS A 894 -3.82 22.12 -25.42
CA LYS A 894 -3.95 21.93 -26.88
C LYS A 894 -2.59 22.01 -27.60
N LYS A 895 -1.68 22.86 -27.13
CA LYS A 895 -0.35 23.01 -27.70
C LYS A 895 0.54 21.79 -27.44
N SER A 896 0.41 21.17 -26.27
CA SER A 896 1.18 19.97 -25.88
C SER A 896 0.50 18.65 -26.24
N ALA A 897 -0.80 18.69 -26.57
CA ALA A 897 -1.58 17.49 -26.89
C ALA A 897 -1.01 16.71 -28.07
N ARG A 898 -0.81 15.41 -27.87
CA ARG A 898 -0.38 14.46 -28.90
C ARG A 898 -1.57 13.77 -29.56
N HIS A 899 -2.66 13.60 -28.78
CA HIS A 899 -3.86 12.88 -29.22
C HIS A 899 -5.11 13.61 -28.77
N THR A 900 -6.20 13.44 -29.56
CA THR A 900 -7.52 14.01 -29.24
C THR A 900 -8.59 12.99 -29.51
N LEU A 901 -9.30 12.59 -28.46
CA LEU A 901 -10.46 11.70 -28.52
C LEU A 901 -11.72 12.48 -28.13
N VAL A 902 -12.75 12.39 -28.95
CA VAL A 902 -14.06 13.00 -28.68
C VAL A 902 -15.10 11.92 -28.43
N PHE A 903 -15.65 11.90 -27.23
CA PHE A 903 -16.79 11.05 -26.94
C PHE A 903 -18.11 11.75 -27.37
N LYS A 904 -18.88 11.02 -28.16
CA LYS A 904 -20.20 11.46 -28.65
C LYS A 904 -21.30 10.80 -27.82
N PRO A 905 -22.38 11.53 -27.50
CA PRO A 905 -23.57 10.96 -26.87
C PRO A 905 -24.14 9.80 -27.68
N ALA A 906 -24.59 8.78 -26.99
CA ALA A 906 -25.38 7.68 -27.52
C ALA A 906 -26.44 7.26 -26.49
N PRO A 907 -27.58 6.68 -26.93
CA PRO A 907 -28.56 6.15 -26.01
C PRO A 907 -27.96 5.11 -25.06
N LEU A 908 -28.37 5.13 -23.79
CA LEU A 908 -28.07 4.02 -22.90
C LEU A 908 -28.66 2.73 -23.46
N PRO A 909 -27.96 1.60 -23.45
CA PRO A 909 -28.57 0.32 -23.80
C PRO A 909 -29.75 0.05 -22.87
N ALA A 910 -30.80 -0.59 -23.40
CA ALA A 910 -31.90 -1.05 -22.56
C ALA A 910 -31.30 -1.85 -21.36
N PRO A 911 -31.83 -1.67 -20.13
CA PRO A 911 -31.32 -2.43 -18.99
C PRO A 911 -31.40 -3.90 -19.37
N ALA A 912 -30.25 -4.58 -19.31
CA ALA A 912 -30.24 -6.03 -19.41
C ALA A 912 -31.22 -6.55 -18.38
N ALA A 913 -32.11 -7.49 -18.77
CA ALA A 913 -33.00 -8.15 -17.85
C ALA A 913 -32.13 -8.54 -16.62
N GLN A 914 -32.56 -8.09 -15.41
CA GLN A 914 -31.78 -8.24 -14.19
C GLN A 914 -31.20 -9.66 -14.18
N PRO A 915 -29.88 -9.86 -14.06
CA PRO A 915 -29.36 -11.19 -13.86
C PRO A 915 -30.07 -11.73 -12.63
N VAL A 916 -30.54 -12.97 -12.75
CA VAL A 916 -31.03 -13.78 -11.64
C VAL A 916 -30.20 -13.41 -10.42
N GLN A 917 -30.87 -13.04 -9.32
CA GLN A 917 -30.25 -12.64 -8.04
C GLN A 917 -28.97 -13.43 -7.84
N ASP A 918 -27.88 -12.68 -7.75
CA ASP A 918 -26.56 -13.25 -7.55
C ASP A 918 -26.65 -14.23 -6.37
N PRO A 919 -26.36 -15.52 -6.52
CA PRO A 919 -26.40 -16.46 -5.43
C PRO A 919 -25.27 -16.24 -4.40
N TYR A 920 -24.56 -15.09 -4.49
CA TYR A 920 -23.43 -14.75 -3.62
C TYR A 920 -23.72 -13.58 -2.67
#